data_070fa041795576bd72ef95c616acbb4d
#
_entry.id   070fa041795576bd72ef95c616acbb4d
#
_cell.length_a   1.000
_cell.length_b   1.000
_cell.length_c   1.000
_cell.angle_alpha   90.00
_cell.angle_beta   90.00
_cell.angle_gamma   90.00
#
_symmetry.space_group_name_H-M   'P 1'
#
loop_
_entity.id
_entity.type
_entity.pdbx_description
1 polymer ?
#
loop_
_entity_poly.entity_id
_entity_poly.type
_entity_poly.pdbx_seq_one_letter_code
_entity_poly.pdbx_strand_id
1 'polypeptide(L)'
;MSKLAYQRLDDLLEVLIRQTVPLPMKELTKNFSISERTVRTDIANLNDLLTNVGASIKLIRGQGYLLSIGSKEQFHDWWTESMSTTESFLTTSEERQTYLLFLLFKNENPLSLDDFLDRLFISKNTFYSYLKTARDNLATYHLKIVNRPNIGFEVLSNEFAKRQAISDLLIEKDLQEYLIGFTEMELELFDTINLVHLQELALNHLSSLDLLDSDYYHKNILSHFALAISRFIAGHTINEFPLHVPALKKDAQKVVGHFLEEIDQAFDIELTAGEKQYFIYYLAMNAPRLVETGDANDSSTETAKAIVEELLTAIKQTSNYALETDKMLIEDLTSHIEGFINMNLMDARRSNPLLATIKKSFPQAYDLCLTHLETVSMKHGFYFSSDEIGYIALHIAGAMERSSLRNHHKHRVILVCGTGRAMSRIIEAKIIKHYQETIEVVDRFSYVELQQCDLSAIDFVITTVPLEQFSVPSIYINMAKLDKEISKIESFIETLSEAKNGIYSLFQETFFLHENHADKETLLKKMAQQLYQKDFVPKDFYDSVKKREAINQTNINEWLAIPHPMTLMAKRSVVSVAIIPNGVDWGNGDLVRFVFLFAIQKNEYEDTEEIYSLLLELMDREDVQQAILQKSDYHHFLSCMKQL
;
A
#
# COMPACT_ATOMS: atom_id res chain seq x y z
N MET A 1 -3.64 29.37 -6.15
CA MET A 1 -3.58 30.48 -5.15
C MET A 1 -4.25 30.01 -3.88
N SER A 2 -3.81 30.47 -2.71
CA SER A 2 -4.44 30.13 -1.43
C SER A 2 -5.91 30.55 -1.43
N LYS A 3 -6.81 29.69 -0.97
CA LYS A 3 -8.25 29.92 -0.82
C LYS A 3 -8.52 30.99 0.24
N LEU A 4 -7.68 31.00 1.27
CA LEU A 4 -7.64 31.99 2.32
C LEU A 4 -6.54 33.02 2.03
N ALA A 5 -6.18 33.84 2.97
CA ALA A 5 -5.19 34.92 2.75
C ALA A 5 -3.79 34.38 2.30
N TYR A 6 -3.44 33.12 2.61
CA TYR A 6 -2.22 32.43 2.19
C TYR A 6 -2.33 30.91 2.45
N GLN A 7 -1.63 30.11 1.65
CA GLN A 7 -1.70 28.64 1.59
C GLN A 7 -1.65 27.95 2.97
N ARG A 8 -0.79 28.40 3.87
CA ARG A 8 -0.66 27.78 5.20
C ARG A 8 -1.94 27.87 6.04
N LEU A 9 -2.84 28.86 5.81
CA LEU A 9 -4.15 28.89 6.48
C LEU A 9 -5.07 27.80 5.97
N ASP A 10 -5.04 27.52 4.67
CA ASP A 10 -5.79 26.43 4.06
C ASP A 10 -5.33 25.10 4.66
N ASP A 11 -4.02 24.83 4.60
CA ASP A 11 -3.41 23.60 5.11
C ASP A 11 -3.71 23.40 6.60
N LEU A 12 -3.63 24.48 7.40
CA LEU A 12 -3.93 24.41 8.83
C LEU A 12 -5.40 24.10 9.11
N LEU A 13 -6.31 24.68 8.34
CA LEU A 13 -7.74 24.43 8.47
C LEU A 13 -8.09 23.01 8.03
N GLU A 14 -7.52 22.51 6.93
CA GLU A 14 -7.70 21.14 6.49
C GLU A 14 -7.24 20.12 7.53
N VAL A 15 -6.06 20.33 8.12
CA VAL A 15 -5.58 19.46 9.22
C VAL A 15 -6.57 19.46 10.38
N LEU A 16 -7.14 20.61 10.76
CA LEU A 16 -8.08 20.70 11.85
C LEU A 16 -9.48 20.12 11.52
N ILE A 17 -9.91 20.18 10.27
CA ILE A 17 -11.16 19.55 9.80
C ILE A 17 -11.08 18.01 9.95
N ARG A 18 -9.94 17.43 9.66
CA ARG A 18 -9.71 15.97 9.73
C ARG A 18 -9.58 15.45 11.17
N GLN A 19 -9.45 16.32 12.17
CA GLN A 19 -9.25 15.93 13.56
C GLN A 19 -10.56 15.92 14.37
N THR A 20 -10.78 14.83 15.07
CA THR A 20 -11.88 14.68 16.04
C THR A 20 -11.44 14.89 17.48
N VAL A 21 -10.13 15.00 17.73
CA VAL A 21 -9.51 15.24 19.03
C VAL A 21 -8.65 16.50 19.00
N PRO A 22 -8.42 17.18 20.13
CA PRO A 22 -7.61 18.38 20.17
C PRO A 22 -6.16 18.10 19.71
N LEU A 23 -5.65 18.93 18.80
CA LEU A 23 -4.29 18.81 18.27
C LEU A 23 -3.32 19.68 19.08
N PRO A 24 -2.27 19.07 19.71
CA PRO A 24 -1.32 19.80 20.54
C PRO A 24 -0.53 20.87 19.75
N MET A 25 -0.21 22.00 20.41
CA MET A 25 0.61 23.06 19.81
C MET A 25 1.94 22.55 19.25
N LYS A 26 2.56 21.58 19.95
CA LYS A 26 3.84 20.98 19.55
C LYS A 26 3.74 20.23 18.21
N GLU A 27 2.63 19.57 17.96
CA GLU A 27 2.37 18.90 16.67
C GLU A 27 2.13 19.91 15.56
N LEU A 28 1.34 20.95 15.80
CA LEU A 28 1.12 22.02 14.84
C LEU A 28 2.43 22.72 14.44
N THR A 29 3.30 23.02 15.41
CA THR A 29 4.62 23.62 15.12
C THR A 29 5.53 22.68 14.35
N LYS A 30 5.46 21.38 14.60
CA LYS A 30 6.24 20.34 13.89
C LYS A 30 5.72 20.15 12.46
N ASN A 31 4.43 19.98 12.27
CA ASN A 31 3.81 19.71 10.97
C ASN A 31 4.02 20.86 9.97
N PHE A 32 3.98 22.10 10.45
CA PHE A 32 4.14 23.27 9.59
C PHE A 32 5.53 23.93 9.66
N SER A 33 6.46 23.37 10.45
CA SER A 33 7.82 23.91 10.65
C SER A 33 7.83 25.41 11.00
N ILE A 34 6.90 25.88 11.85
CA ILE A 34 6.71 27.29 12.24
C ILE A 34 6.71 27.47 13.76
N SER A 35 6.88 28.73 14.19
CA SER A 35 6.86 29.07 15.61
C SER A 35 5.45 29.00 16.21
N GLU A 36 5.36 28.74 17.54
CA GLU A 36 4.07 28.80 18.27
C GLU A 36 3.36 30.14 18.10
N ARG A 37 4.13 31.24 18.02
CA ARG A 37 3.58 32.58 17.79
C ARG A 37 2.88 32.66 16.43
N THR A 38 3.48 32.09 15.40
CA THR A 38 2.93 32.03 14.04
C THR A 38 1.65 31.20 14.02
N VAL A 39 1.66 29.99 14.65
CA VAL A 39 0.45 29.17 14.77
C VAL A 39 -0.70 29.91 15.44
N ARG A 40 -0.43 30.63 16.54
CA ARG A 40 -1.48 31.41 17.23
C ARG A 40 -2.03 32.54 16.37
N THR A 41 -1.17 33.20 15.58
CA THR A 41 -1.62 34.24 14.63
C THR A 41 -2.48 33.65 13.53
N ASP A 42 -2.07 32.52 12.96
CA ASP A 42 -2.82 31.81 11.92
C ASP A 42 -4.18 31.33 12.44
N ILE A 43 -4.25 30.77 13.65
CA ILE A 43 -5.52 30.38 14.30
C ILE A 43 -6.42 31.60 14.57
N ALA A 44 -5.85 32.74 14.94
CA ALA A 44 -6.64 33.96 15.12
C ALA A 44 -7.25 34.42 13.78
N ASN A 45 -6.44 34.46 12.73
CA ASN A 45 -6.89 34.81 11.37
C ASN A 45 -7.98 33.84 10.87
N LEU A 46 -7.83 32.53 11.12
CA LEU A 46 -8.86 31.53 10.79
C LEU A 46 -10.14 31.77 11.59
N ASN A 47 -10.06 32.05 12.88
CA ASN A 47 -11.24 32.30 13.70
C ASN A 47 -12.02 33.55 13.25
N ASP A 48 -11.34 34.58 12.78
CA ASP A 48 -12.01 35.78 12.22
C ASP A 48 -12.86 35.41 10.99
N LEU A 49 -12.41 34.46 10.19
CA LEU A 49 -13.16 33.95 9.02
C LEU A 49 -14.28 32.99 9.44
N LEU A 50 -13.95 32.03 10.31
CA LEU A 50 -14.85 30.95 10.74
C LEU A 50 -16.05 31.44 11.56
N THR A 51 -15.90 32.55 12.27
CA THR A 51 -17.00 33.14 13.08
C THR A 51 -18.22 33.48 12.24
N ASN A 52 -17.99 33.91 10.99
CA ASN A 52 -19.07 34.30 10.07
C ASN A 52 -19.84 33.10 9.50
N VAL A 53 -19.28 31.89 9.63
CA VAL A 53 -19.84 30.65 9.07
C VAL A 53 -20.18 29.63 10.14
N GLY A 54 -20.39 30.10 11.38
CA GLY A 54 -20.83 29.27 12.47
C GLY A 54 -19.83 28.23 12.97
N ALA A 55 -18.52 28.46 12.73
CA ALA A 55 -17.44 27.60 13.21
C ALA A 55 -16.40 28.37 14.01
N SER A 56 -15.56 27.69 14.80
CA SER A 56 -14.48 28.29 15.56
C SER A 56 -13.43 27.28 15.98
N ILE A 57 -12.16 27.68 16.00
CA ILE A 57 -11.06 26.85 16.55
C ILE A 57 -10.90 27.20 18.02
N LYS A 58 -11.14 26.23 18.90
CA LYS A 58 -11.10 26.39 20.36
C LYS A 58 -9.84 25.77 20.93
N LEU A 59 -9.20 26.49 21.87
CA LEU A 59 -8.11 25.95 22.67
C LEU A 59 -8.70 25.15 23.82
N ILE A 60 -8.45 23.84 23.84
CA ILE A 60 -8.76 22.96 24.97
C ILE A 60 -7.54 22.93 25.89
N ARG A 61 -7.67 23.47 27.08
CA ARG A 61 -6.57 23.65 28.04
C ARG A 61 -5.87 22.33 28.33
N GLY A 62 -4.58 22.28 28.09
CA GLY A 62 -3.74 21.07 28.33
C GLY A 62 -3.81 20.01 27.21
N GLN A 63 -4.65 20.17 26.19
CA GLN A 63 -4.82 19.20 25.12
C GLN A 63 -4.44 19.76 23.73
N GLY A 64 -4.84 21.00 23.41
CA GLY A 64 -4.52 21.59 22.11
C GLY A 64 -5.71 22.31 21.46
N TYR A 65 -5.67 22.46 20.16
CA TYR A 65 -6.69 23.15 19.38
C TYR A 65 -7.64 22.15 18.72
N LEU A 66 -8.94 22.49 18.70
CA LEU A 66 -9.98 21.69 18.08
C LEU A 66 -10.94 22.61 17.30
N LEU A 67 -11.27 22.23 16.08
CA LEU A 67 -12.30 22.90 15.30
C LEU A 67 -13.69 22.51 15.86
N SER A 68 -14.50 23.51 16.15
CA SER A 68 -15.88 23.36 16.63
C SER A 68 -16.81 23.97 15.59
N ILE A 69 -17.63 23.14 14.96
CA ILE A 69 -18.60 23.55 13.94
C ILE A 69 -19.99 23.59 14.59
N GLY A 70 -20.54 24.80 14.72
CA GLY A 70 -21.87 25.03 15.28
C GLY A 70 -23.01 24.84 14.27
N SER A 71 -22.78 25.28 13.02
CA SER A 71 -23.71 25.06 11.90
C SER A 71 -22.97 24.32 10.78
N LYS A 72 -23.27 23.00 10.66
CA LYS A 72 -22.64 22.18 9.62
C LYS A 72 -23.00 22.66 8.22
N GLU A 73 -24.23 23.09 8.01
CA GLU A 73 -24.73 23.55 6.71
C GLU A 73 -23.99 24.84 6.27
N GLN A 74 -23.96 25.88 7.11
CA GLN A 74 -23.28 27.14 6.80
C GLN A 74 -21.76 26.96 6.61
N PHE A 75 -21.15 26.11 7.42
CA PHE A 75 -19.71 25.81 7.28
C PHE A 75 -19.44 25.04 5.99
N HIS A 76 -20.26 24.06 5.66
CA HIS A 76 -20.15 23.26 4.45
C HIS A 76 -20.33 24.11 3.19
N ASP A 77 -21.38 24.94 3.16
CA ASP A 77 -21.64 25.84 2.03
C ASP A 77 -20.47 26.82 1.82
N TRP A 78 -19.99 27.44 2.88
CA TRP A 78 -18.84 28.33 2.81
C TRP A 78 -17.57 27.61 2.37
N TRP A 79 -17.31 26.41 2.93
CA TRP A 79 -16.14 25.64 2.56
C TRP A 79 -16.19 25.19 1.10
N THR A 80 -17.35 24.73 0.64
CA THR A 80 -17.60 24.33 -0.75
C THR A 80 -17.54 25.54 -1.70
N GLU A 81 -18.11 26.69 -1.32
CA GLU A 81 -18.05 27.91 -2.10
C GLU A 81 -16.61 28.48 -2.18
N SER A 82 -15.83 28.32 -1.11
CA SER A 82 -14.40 28.63 -1.09
C SER A 82 -13.59 27.65 -1.95
N MET A 83 -14.10 26.44 -2.16
CA MET A 83 -13.54 25.40 -3.04
C MET A 83 -13.87 25.60 -4.53
N SER A 84 -14.96 26.30 -4.86
CA SER A 84 -15.56 26.34 -6.21
C SER A 84 -14.90 27.28 -7.22
N THR A 85 -13.69 27.77 -6.98
CA THR A 85 -12.91 28.44 -8.03
C THR A 85 -12.01 27.42 -8.74
N THR A 86 -12.32 27.11 -9.99
CA THR A 86 -11.58 26.24 -10.92
C THR A 86 -10.06 26.51 -10.95
N GLU A 87 -9.63 27.69 -10.52
CA GLU A 87 -8.22 28.08 -10.42
C GLU A 87 -7.43 27.33 -9.33
N SER A 88 -8.08 26.75 -8.31
CA SER A 88 -7.38 26.11 -7.19
C SER A 88 -6.92 24.69 -7.48
N PHE A 89 -7.48 24.00 -8.49
CA PHE A 89 -7.21 22.61 -8.82
C PHE A 89 -6.10 22.39 -9.86
N LEU A 90 -5.63 23.44 -10.53
CA LEU A 90 -4.67 23.33 -11.63
C LEU A 90 -3.29 23.85 -11.23
N THR A 91 -2.74 23.34 -10.13
CA THR A 91 -1.45 23.81 -9.61
C THR A 91 -0.28 23.10 -10.29
N THR A 92 -0.40 21.81 -10.55
CA THR A 92 0.67 21.00 -11.15
C THR A 92 0.48 20.79 -12.66
N SER A 93 1.53 20.32 -13.32
CA SER A 93 1.49 19.91 -14.72
C SER A 93 0.57 18.71 -14.94
N GLU A 94 0.56 17.79 -13.98
CA GLU A 94 -0.21 16.56 -14.01
C GLU A 94 -1.71 16.83 -13.88
N GLU A 95 -2.12 17.66 -12.91
CA GLU A 95 -3.51 18.11 -12.75
C GLU A 95 -4.05 18.78 -14.01
N ARG A 96 -3.25 19.64 -14.66
CA ARG A 96 -3.64 20.28 -15.93
C ARG A 96 -3.79 19.29 -17.07
N GLN A 97 -2.96 18.25 -17.13
CA GLN A 97 -3.09 17.19 -18.14
C GLN A 97 -4.33 16.34 -17.91
N THR A 98 -4.64 16.00 -16.66
CA THR A 98 -5.87 15.29 -16.30
C THR A 98 -7.11 16.14 -16.61
N TYR A 99 -7.08 17.43 -16.29
CA TYR A 99 -8.18 18.34 -16.60
C TYR A 99 -8.35 18.57 -18.12
N LEU A 100 -7.28 18.51 -18.91
CA LEU A 100 -7.39 18.52 -20.38
C LEU A 100 -8.18 17.31 -20.88
N LEU A 101 -7.89 16.12 -20.34
CA LEU A 101 -8.64 14.90 -20.66
C LEU A 101 -10.10 15.02 -20.20
N PHE A 102 -10.34 15.53 -19.00
CA PHE A 102 -11.67 15.81 -18.50
C PHE A 102 -12.48 16.69 -19.46
N LEU A 103 -11.90 17.82 -19.89
CA LEU A 103 -12.54 18.73 -20.84
C LEU A 103 -12.86 18.07 -22.17
N LEU A 104 -11.99 17.18 -22.67
CA LEU A 104 -12.20 16.43 -23.92
C LEU A 104 -13.33 15.41 -23.81
N PHE A 105 -13.59 14.84 -22.63
CA PHE A 105 -14.61 13.82 -22.43
C PHE A 105 -15.95 14.38 -21.95
N LYS A 106 -15.92 15.44 -21.13
CA LYS A 106 -17.14 16.10 -20.58
C LYS A 106 -17.91 16.87 -21.64
N ASN A 107 -17.22 17.54 -22.57
CA ASN A 107 -17.86 18.38 -23.53
C ASN A 107 -18.35 17.58 -24.76
N GLU A 108 -19.63 17.69 -25.05
CA GLU A 108 -20.23 17.07 -26.24
C GLU A 108 -19.80 17.73 -27.55
N ASN A 109 -19.55 19.03 -27.50
CA ASN A 109 -19.09 19.80 -28.65
C ASN A 109 -17.57 19.93 -28.62
N PRO A 110 -16.91 19.90 -29.80
CA PRO A 110 -15.48 20.11 -29.89
C PRO A 110 -15.07 21.46 -29.29
N LEU A 111 -14.03 21.48 -28.46
CA LEU A 111 -13.48 22.69 -27.87
C LEU A 111 -12.42 23.31 -28.78
N SER A 112 -12.45 24.63 -28.92
CA SER A 112 -11.42 25.37 -29.64
C SER A 112 -10.10 25.40 -28.89
N LEU A 113 -9.00 25.73 -29.57
CA LEU A 113 -7.71 25.93 -28.92
C LEU A 113 -7.80 26.99 -27.82
N ASP A 114 -8.47 28.10 -28.10
CA ASP A 114 -8.59 29.22 -27.16
C ASP A 114 -9.35 28.83 -25.89
N ASP A 115 -10.42 28.01 -26.02
CA ASP A 115 -11.13 27.45 -24.86
C ASP A 115 -10.20 26.64 -23.94
N PHE A 116 -9.29 25.84 -24.52
CA PHE A 116 -8.32 25.09 -23.71
C PHE A 116 -7.28 26.00 -23.07
N LEU A 117 -6.76 27.00 -23.79
CA LEU A 117 -5.77 27.91 -23.24
C LEU A 117 -6.33 28.70 -22.05
N ASP A 118 -7.57 29.17 -22.18
CA ASP A 118 -8.27 29.94 -21.14
C ASP A 118 -8.60 29.09 -19.91
N ARG A 119 -9.14 27.87 -20.11
CA ARG A 119 -9.53 26.98 -19.01
C ARG A 119 -8.35 26.32 -18.28
N LEU A 120 -7.25 26.06 -18.98
CA LEU A 120 -6.05 25.42 -18.41
C LEU A 120 -5.01 26.45 -17.93
N PHE A 121 -5.19 27.72 -18.23
CA PHE A 121 -4.23 28.81 -17.93
C PHE A 121 -2.81 28.50 -18.43
N ILE A 122 -2.68 28.01 -19.67
CA ILE A 122 -1.41 27.60 -20.27
C ILE A 122 -1.11 28.29 -21.59
N SER A 123 0.17 28.25 -22.00
CA SER A 123 0.59 28.71 -23.31
C SER A 123 0.23 27.71 -24.40
N LYS A 124 0.14 28.19 -25.65
CA LYS A 124 -0.08 27.35 -26.83
C LYS A 124 0.97 26.22 -26.95
N ASN A 125 2.22 26.49 -26.65
CA ASN A 125 3.28 25.46 -26.71
C ASN A 125 3.08 24.37 -25.65
N THR A 126 2.70 24.76 -24.44
CA THR A 126 2.38 23.86 -23.33
C THR A 126 1.18 22.98 -23.68
N PHE A 127 0.13 23.59 -24.27
CA PHE A 127 -1.05 22.85 -24.74
C PHE A 127 -0.66 21.72 -25.72
N TYR A 128 0.16 22.00 -26.75
CA TYR A 128 0.56 20.97 -27.68
C TYR A 128 1.42 19.88 -27.06
N SER A 129 2.21 20.21 -26.03
CA SER A 129 2.93 19.21 -25.23
C SER A 129 1.96 18.29 -24.50
N TYR A 130 0.97 18.87 -23.80
CA TYR A 130 -0.06 18.11 -23.08
C TYR A 130 -0.94 17.28 -24.03
N LEU A 131 -1.31 17.85 -25.18
CA LEU A 131 -2.07 17.16 -26.20
C LEU A 131 -1.33 15.95 -26.75
N LYS A 132 0.00 16.01 -26.85
CA LYS A 132 0.83 14.84 -27.23
C LYS A 132 0.72 13.75 -26.19
N THR A 133 0.93 14.05 -24.92
CA THR A 133 0.78 13.10 -23.81
C THR A 133 -0.65 12.51 -23.77
N ALA A 134 -1.67 13.35 -23.94
CA ALA A 134 -3.05 12.89 -23.99
C ALA A 134 -3.31 11.92 -25.16
N ARG A 135 -2.71 12.17 -26.33
CA ARG A 135 -2.80 11.26 -27.48
C ARG A 135 -2.11 9.92 -27.20
N ASP A 136 -0.95 9.94 -26.57
CA ASP A 136 -0.21 8.73 -26.21
C ASP A 136 -1.02 7.89 -25.20
N ASN A 137 -1.60 8.52 -24.17
CA ASN A 137 -2.47 7.86 -23.20
C ASN A 137 -3.72 7.27 -23.85
N LEU A 138 -4.41 8.04 -24.71
CA LEU A 138 -5.64 7.59 -25.35
C LEU A 138 -5.43 6.53 -26.45
N ALA A 139 -4.23 6.45 -27.01
CA ALA A 139 -3.89 5.43 -28.01
C ALA A 139 -3.97 4.00 -27.43
N THR A 140 -3.73 3.82 -26.12
CA THR A 140 -3.84 2.53 -25.43
C THR A 140 -5.28 1.99 -25.41
N TYR A 141 -6.27 2.91 -25.49
CA TYR A 141 -7.71 2.60 -25.59
C TYR A 141 -8.22 2.62 -27.03
N HIS A 142 -7.33 2.70 -28.03
CA HIS A 142 -7.69 2.87 -29.45
C HIS A 142 -8.50 4.14 -29.73
N LEU A 143 -8.36 5.18 -28.89
CA LEU A 143 -9.01 6.48 -29.05
C LEU A 143 -8.12 7.44 -29.85
N LYS A 144 -8.73 8.37 -30.57
CA LYS A 144 -8.02 9.38 -31.36
C LYS A 144 -8.55 10.78 -31.08
N ILE A 145 -7.64 11.70 -30.72
CA ILE A 145 -7.96 13.14 -30.66
C ILE A 145 -7.79 13.72 -32.07
N VAL A 146 -8.87 14.20 -32.65
CA VAL A 146 -8.88 14.90 -33.95
C VAL A 146 -9.12 16.40 -33.74
N ASN A 147 -8.50 17.18 -34.59
CA ASN A 147 -8.77 18.61 -34.68
C ASN A 147 -9.59 18.85 -35.96
N ARG A 148 -10.83 19.33 -35.82
CA ARG A 148 -11.64 19.76 -36.96
C ARG A 148 -11.40 21.23 -37.24
N PRO A 149 -10.95 21.60 -38.44
CA PRO A 149 -10.68 23.00 -38.77
C PRO A 149 -11.88 23.90 -38.45
N ASN A 150 -11.65 25.00 -37.75
CA ASN A 150 -12.65 26.00 -37.32
C ASN A 150 -13.73 25.49 -36.34
N ILE A 151 -13.63 24.26 -35.86
CA ILE A 151 -14.57 23.67 -34.91
C ILE A 151 -13.88 23.37 -33.60
N GLY A 152 -12.76 22.63 -33.60
CA GLY A 152 -11.99 22.33 -32.39
C GLY A 152 -11.56 20.88 -32.27
N PHE A 153 -11.15 20.50 -31.05
CA PHE A 153 -10.66 19.17 -30.73
C PHE A 153 -11.78 18.31 -30.15
N GLU A 154 -11.84 17.05 -30.59
CA GLU A 154 -12.77 16.04 -30.09
C GLU A 154 -12.11 14.65 -30.04
N VAL A 155 -12.66 13.74 -29.22
CA VAL A 155 -12.23 12.34 -29.13
C VAL A 155 -13.16 11.47 -29.97
N LEU A 156 -12.58 10.82 -30.99
CA LEU A 156 -13.29 9.84 -31.82
C LEU A 156 -13.07 8.42 -31.29
N SER A 157 -14.18 7.70 -31.06
CA SER A 157 -14.17 6.27 -30.74
C SER A 157 -15.56 5.67 -30.62
N ASN A 158 -15.62 4.35 -30.28
CA ASN A 158 -16.84 3.76 -29.75
C ASN A 158 -17.06 4.15 -28.28
N GLU A 159 -18.30 4.10 -27.81
CA GLU A 159 -18.68 4.54 -26.47
C GLU A 159 -18.06 3.68 -25.36
N PHE A 160 -17.94 2.37 -25.57
CA PHE A 160 -17.32 1.47 -24.60
C PHE A 160 -15.85 1.85 -24.30
N ALA A 161 -15.05 2.06 -25.35
CA ALA A 161 -13.67 2.49 -25.20
C ALA A 161 -13.54 3.88 -24.53
N LYS A 162 -14.48 4.81 -24.81
CA LYS A 162 -14.55 6.09 -24.09
C LYS A 162 -14.77 5.88 -22.61
N ARG A 163 -15.75 5.07 -22.21
CA ARG A 163 -16.03 4.81 -20.78
C ARG A 163 -14.86 4.14 -20.06
N GLN A 164 -14.15 3.22 -20.73
CA GLN A 164 -12.93 2.64 -20.18
C GLN A 164 -11.87 3.72 -19.91
N ALA A 165 -11.59 4.58 -20.90
CA ALA A 165 -10.62 5.64 -20.75
C ALA A 165 -11.01 6.66 -19.66
N ILE A 166 -12.30 7.03 -19.56
CA ILE A 166 -12.82 7.90 -18.51
C ILE A 166 -12.61 7.25 -17.13
N SER A 167 -13.00 5.99 -16.99
CA SER A 167 -12.83 5.25 -15.73
C SER A 167 -11.37 5.15 -15.29
N ASP A 168 -10.45 4.89 -16.22
CA ASP A 168 -9.05 4.64 -15.90
C ASP A 168 -8.24 5.93 -15.71
N LEU A 169 -8.62 7.02 -16.37
CA LEU A 169 -7.83 8.25 -16.41
C LEU A 169 -8.42 9.41 -15.59
N LEU A 170 -9.71 9.38 -15.28
CA LEU A 170 -10.39 10.50 -14.62
C LEU A 170 -11.03 10.13 -13.28
N ILE A 171 -11.34 8.85 -13.04
CA ILE A 171 -11.89 8.43 -11.75
C ILE A 171 -10.74 8.18 -10.78
N GLU A 172 -10.80 8.87 -9.63
CA GLU A 172 -9.77 8.81 -8.60
C GLU A 172 -9.67 7.41 -8.00
N LYS A 173 -8.44 6.91 -7.94
CA LYS A 173 -8.11 5.58 -7.43
C LYS A 173 -7.32 5.63 -6.11
N ASP A 174 -6.99 6.83 -5.60
CA ASP A 174 -6.33 6.97 -4.31
C ASP A 174 -7.29 6.58 -3.18
N LEU A 175 -6.86 5.62 -2.37
CA LEU A 175 -7.66 5.08 -1.27
C LEU A 175 -7.99 6.11 -0.19
N GLN A 176 -7.14 7.12 0.02
CA GLN A 176 -7.39 8.13 1.05
C GLN A 176 -8.51 9.10 0.64
N GLU A 177 -8.60 9.43 -0.64
CA GLU A 177 -9.66 10.29 -1.18
C GLU A 177 -10.83 9.46 -1.71
N TYR A 178 -10.57 8.23 -2.11
CA TYR A 178 -11.51 7.33 -2.74
C TYR A 178 -12.61 6.81 -1.78
N LEU A 179 -12.28 6.56 -0.50
CA LEU A 179 -13.23 6.00 0.48
C LEU A 179 -14.26 7.00 0.99
N ILE A 180 -14.01 8.30 0.85
CA ILE A 180 -14.81 9.37 1.50
C ILE A 180 -15.90 9.94 0.58
N GLY A 181 -15.95 9.55 -0.71
CA GLY A 181 -16.94 10.09 -1.64
C GLY A 181 -16.41 10.26 -3.05
N PHE A 182 -17.03 11.16 -3.79
CA PHE A 182 -16.63 11.53 -5.13
C PHE A 182 -15.83 12.84 -5.10
N THR A 183 -14.77 12.93 -5.91
CA THR A 183 -14.02 14.17 -6.11
C THR A 183 -14.88 15.20 -6.83
N GLU A 184 -14.49 16.49 -6.78
CA GLU A 184 -15.21 17.54 -7.50
C GLU A 184 -15.24 17.29 -9.01
N MET A 185 -14.17 16.78 -9.58
CA MET A 185 -14.13 16.38 -10.99
C MET A 185 -15.11 15.25 -11.31
N GLU A 186 -15.23 14.26 -10.43
CA GLU A 186 -16.21 13.18 -10.56
C GLU A 186 -17.64 13.69 -10.40
N LEU A 187 -17.89 14.59 -9.42
CA LEU A 187 -19.20 15.23 -9.26
C LEU A 187 -19.59 16.04 -10.48
N GLU A 188 -18.65 16.77 -11.09
CA GLU A 188 -18.90 17.48 -12.35
C GLU A 188 -19.08 16.50 -13.52
N LEU A 189 -18.34 15.37 -13.55
CA LEU A 189 -18.51 14.34 -14.59
C LEU A 189 -19.90 13.72 -14.54
N PHE A 190 -20.48 13.59 -13.34
CA PHE A 190 -21.79 12.95 -13.09
C PHE A 190 -22.91 13.95 -12.75
N ASP A 191 -22.76 15.22 -13.09
CA ASP A 191 -23.71 16.30 -12.74
C ASP A 191 -25.14 16.10 -13.27
N THR A 192 -25.32 15.21 -14.25
CA THR A 192 -26.61 14.88 -14.85
C THR A 192 -27.45 13.91 -14.01
N ILE A 193 -26.88 13.31 -12.97
CA ILE A 193 -27.54 12.28 -12.15
C ILE A 193 -27.47 12.59 -10.66
N ASN A 194 -28.42 12.07 -9.91
CA ASN A 194 -28.39 12.10 -8.44
C ASN A 194 -27.58 10.89 -7.91
N LEU A 195 -26.31 11.12 -7.60
CA LEU A 195 -25.40 10.10 -7.07
C LEU A 195 -25.85 9.52 -5.73
N VAL A 196 -26.46 10.34 -4.85
CA VAL A 196 -26.97 9.86 -3.56
C VAL A 196 -28.09 8.87 -3.77
N HIS A 197 -28.98 9.17 -4.71
CA HIS A 197 -30.09 8.25 -5.05
C HIS A 197 -29.59 6.95 -5.67
N LEU A 198 -28.59 7.02 -6.56
CA LEU A 198 -27.96 5.82 -7.13
C LEU A 198 -27.29 4.97 -6.03
N GLN A 199 -26.62 5.59 -5.07
CA GLN A 199 -26.02 4.90 -3.94
C GLN A 199 -27.06 4.20 -3.06
N GLU A 200 -28.17 4.86 -2.76
CA GLU A 200 -29.27 4.27 -2.01
C GLU A 200 -29.89 3.06 -2.73
N LEU A 201 -30.11 3.16 -4.04
CA LEU A 201 -30.60 2.05 -4.84
C LEU A 201 -29.61 0.86 -4.83
N ALA A 202 -28.33 1.12 -5.02
CA ALA A 202 -27.29 0.08 -4.97
C ALA A 202 -27.25 -0.59 -3.59
N LEU A 203 -27.26 0.18 -2.50
CA LEU A 203 -27.29 -0.35 -1.13
C LEU A 203 -28.52 -1.21 -0.88
N ASN A 204 -29.71 -0.77 -1.28
CA ASN A 204 -30.98 -1.47 -1.03
C ASN A 204 -31.08 -2.80 -1.79
N HIS A 205 -30.58 -2.87 -3.02
CA HIS A 205 -30.74 -4.04 -3.87
C HIS A 205 -29.52 -4.97 -3.88
N LEU A 206 -28.32 -4.42 -3.88
CA LEU A 206 -27.09 -5.21 -4.07
C LEU A 206 -26.45 -5.67 -2.74
N SER A 207 -26.88 -5.15 -1.59
CA SER A 207 -26.35 -5.56 -0.28
C SER A 207 -26.55 -7.06 -0.01
N SER A 208 -27.64 -7.65 -0.49
CA SER A 208 -27.91 -9.08 -0.35
C SER A 208 -26.98 -9.99 -1.14
N LEU A 209 -26.16 -9.42 -2.03
CA LEU A 209 -25.17 -10.13 -2.84
C LEU A 209 -23.76 -10.09 -2.22
N ASP A 210 -23.62 -9.60 -0.98
CA ASP A 210 -22.33 -9.38 -0.29
C ASP A 210 -21.31 -8.60 -1.13
N LEU A 211 -21.77 -7.68 -1.97
CA LEU A 211 -20.94 -6.83 -2.82
C LEU A 211 -20.25 -5.70 -2.03
N LEU A 212 -20.58 -5.55 -0.76
CA LEU A 212 -20.18 -4.44 0.10
C LEU A 212 -19.04 -4.80 1.07
N ASP A 213 -18.38 -5.93 0.85
CA ASP A 213 -17.25 -6.38 1.69
C ASP A 213 -16.04 -5.42 1.61
N SER A 214 -16.03 -4.51 0.63
CA SER A 214 -14.98 -3.51 0.45
C SER A 214 -15.57 -2.21 -0.08
N ASP A 215 -15.33 -1.12 0.62
CA ASP A 215 -15.71 0.24 0.18
C ASP A 215 -15.12 0.58 -1.20
N TYR A 216 -13.94 0.04 -1.49
CA TYR A 216 -13.31 0.16 -2.80
C TYR A 216 -14.16 -0.44 -3.91
N TYR A 217 -14.64 -1.67 -3.76
CA TYR A 217 -15.50 -2.31 -4.77
C TYR A 217 -16.81 -1.59 -4.90
N HIS A 218 -17.36 -1.12 -3.79
CA HIS A 218 -18.60 -0.35 -3.77
C HIS A 218 -18.48 0.92 -4.62
N LYS A 219 -17.46 1.75 -4.37
CA LYS A 219 -17.24 2.98 -5.15
C LYS A 219 -16.94 2.67 -6.61
N ASN A 220 -16.13 1.65 -6.91
CA ASN A 220 -15.81 1.28 -8.28
C ASN A 220 -17.06 0.90 -9.08
N ILE A 221 -17.94 0.08 -8.52
CA ILE A 221 -19.23 -0.29 -9.12
C ILE A 221 -20.10 0.95 -9.32
N LEU A 222 -20.23 1.79 -8.28
CA LEU A 222 -21.02 3.02 -8.36
C LEU A 222 -20.52 3.98 -9.44
N SER A 223 -19.21 4.14 -9.57
CA SER A 223 -18.59 5.01 -10.57
C SER A 223 -18.90 4.52 -12.00
N HIS A 224 -18.81 3.20 -12.25
CA HIS A 224 -19.18 2.63 -13.54
C HIS A 224 -20.66 2.80 -13.83
N PHE A 225 -21.53 2.65 -12.84
CA PHE A 225 -22.97 2.83 -13.00
C PHE A 225 -23.33 4.30 -13.21
N ALA A 226 -22.73 5.20 -12.43
CA ALA A 226 -22.89 6.63 -12.62
C ALA A 226 -22.45 7.07 -14.01
N LEU A 227 -21.31 6.57 -14.48
CA LEU A 227 -20.80 6.85 -15.81
C LEU A 227 -21.76 6.32 -16.90
N ALA A 228 -22.25 5.09 -16.76
CA ALA A 228 -23.18 4.51 -17.72
C ALA A 228 -24.48 5.31 -17.82
N ILE A 229 -25.10 5.66 -16.69
CA ILE A 229 -26.36 6.42 -16.65
C ILE A 229 -26.15 7.84 -17.20
N SER A 230 -25.11 8.54 -16.73
CA SER A 230 -24.81 9.90 -17.18
C SER A 230 -24.57 9.97 -18.70
N ARG A 231 -23.78 9.03 -19.24
CA ARG A 231 -23.51 8.95 -20.67
C ARG A 231 -24.75 8.57 -21.48
N PHE A 232 -25.60 7.67 -20.93
CA PHE A 232 -26.85 7.28 -21.56
C PHE A 232 -27.83 8.48 -21.66
N ILE A 233 -28.00 9.24 -20.58
CA ILE A 233 -28.82 10.46 -20.56
C ILE A 233 -28.31 11.50 -21.57
N ALA A 234 -27.00 11.62 -21.73
CA ALA A 234 -26.37 12.47 -22.75
C ALA A 234 -26.50 11.93 -24.18
N GLY A 235 -27.24 10.83 -24.41
CA GLY A 235 -27.49 10.26 -25.74
C GLY A 235 -26.39 9.34 -26.27
N HIS A 236 -25.42 8.98 -25.44
CA HIS A 236 -24.32 8.08 -25.79
C HIS A 236 -24.59 6.68 -25.25
N THR A 237 -25.03 5.77 -26.14
CA THR A 237 -25.46 4.43 -25.75
C THR A 237 -24.57 3.33 -26.29
N ILE A 238 -24.43 2.27 -25.51
CA ILE A 238 -23.85 0.99 -25.93
C ILE A 238 -25.05 0.12 -26.39
N ASN A 239 -25.21 -0.07 -27.71
CA ASN A 239 -26.28 -0.93 -28.24
C ASN A 239 -25.89 -2.40 -28.15
N GLU A 240 -24.66 -2.73 -28.53
CA GLU A 240 -24.07 -4.06 -28.43
C GLU A 240 -22.83 -4.00 -27.56
N PHE A 241 -22.79 -4.80 -26.51
CA PHE A 241 -21.65 -4.85 -25.63
C PHE A 241 -20.53 -5.69 -26.28
N PRO A 242 -19.30 -5.16 -26.39
CA PRO A 242 -18.26 -5.77 -27.22
C PRO A 242 -17.54 -6.97 -26.58
N LEU A 243 -17.73 -7.19 -25.27
CA LEU A 243 -17.05 -8.26 -24.53
C LEU A 243 -18.02 -9.38 -24.16
N HIS A 244 -17.48 -10.54 -23.84
CA HIS A 244 -18.27 -11.63 -23.30
C HIS A 244 -18.79 -11.30 -21.91
N VAL A 245 -20.10 -11.40 -21.70
CA VAL A 245 -20.74 -11.19 -20.39
C VAL A 245 -21.06 -12.56 -19.79
N PRO A 246 -20.52 -12.88 -18.61
CA PRO A 246 -20.80 -14.16 -18.00
C PRO A 246 -22.25 -14.23 -17.50
N ALA A 247 -22.82 -15.43 -17.51
CA ALA A 247 -24.11 -15.67 -16.88
C ALA A 247 -23.98 -15.53 -15.36
N LEU A 248 -24.91 -14.83 -14.73
CA LEU A 248 -24.99 -14.76 -13.28
C LEU A 248 -25.75 -15.96 -12.72
N LYS A 249 -25.42 -16.38 -11.49
CA LYS A 249 -26.20 -17.35 -10.73
C LYS A 249 -27.66 -16.91 -10.65
N LYS A 250 -28.61 -17.85 -10.68
CA LYS A 250 -30.06 -17.57 -10.78
C LYS A 250 -30.56 -16.56 -9.75
N ASP A 251 -30.07 -16.61 -8.52
CA ASP A 251 -30.49 -15.68 -7.46
C ASP A 251 -29.89 -14.28 -7.68
N ALA A 252 -28.61 -14.18 -8.07
CA ALA A 252 -27.97 -12.93 -8.45
C ALA A 252 -28.65 -12.31 -9.69
N GLN A 253 -29.00 -13.11 -10.68
CA GLN A 253 -29.69 -12.66 -11.90
C GLN A 253 -31.02 -12.00 -11.58
N LYS A 254 -31.81 -12.54 -10.62
CA LYS A 254 -33.07 -11.94 -10.19
C LYS A 254 -32.85 -10.59 -9.49
N VAL A 255 -31.89 -10.53 -8.56
CA VAL A 255 -31.59 -9.30 -7.81
C VAL A 255 -31.07 -8.21 -8.75
N VAL A 256 -30.15 -8.54 -9.65
CA VAL A 256 -29.59 -7.59 -10.62
C VAL A 256 -30.65 -7.16 -11.63
N GLY A 257 -31.52 -8.08 -12.09
CA GLY A 257 -32.62 -7.75 -12.99
C GLY A 257 -33.56 -6.72 -12.37
N HIS A 258 -33.96 -6.92 -11.12
CA HIS A 258 -34.82 -5.98 -10.39
C HIS A 258 -34.11 -4.63 -10.14
N PHE A 259 -32.84 -4.66 -9.79
CA PHE A 259 -32.05 -3.43 -9.64
C PHE A 259 -31.98 -2.60 -10.94
N LEU A 260 -31.84 -3.24 -12.10
CA LEU A 260 -31.83 -2.55 -13.41
C LEU A 260 -33.20 -1.96 -13.75
N GLU A 261 -34.31 -2.64 -13.37
CA GLU A 261 -35.67 -2.10 -13.53
C GLU A 261 -35.89 -0.86 -12.64
N GLU A 262 -35.37 -0.86 -11.41
CA GLU A 262 -35.42 0.30 -10.51
C GLU A 262 -34.58 1.47 -11.04
N ILE A 263 -33.43 1.21 -11.66
CA ILE A 263 -32.63 2.25 -12.34
C ILE A 263 -33.42 2.88 -13.49
N ASP A 264 -34.05 2.06 -14.35
CA ASP A 264 -34.86 2.56 -15.46
C ASP A 264 -35.96 3.51 -14.94
N GLN A 265 -36.62 3.17 -13.82
CA GLN A 265 -37.67 3.99 -13.19
C GLN A 265 -37.11 5.24 -12.50
N ALA A 266 -36.04 5.10 -11.74
CA ALA A 266 -35.48 6.19 -10.92
C ALA A 266 -34.88 7.34 -11.74
N PHE A 267 -34.34 7.01 -12.91
CA PHE A 267 -33.68 7.98 -13.81
C PHE A 267 -34.51 8.30 -15.07
N ASP A 268 -35.75 7.77 -15.18
CA ASP A 268 -36.65 7.94 -16.33
C ASP A 268 -35.96 7.58 -17.68
N ILE A 269 -35.34 6.39 -17.71
CA ILE A 269 -34.58 5.86 -18.87
C ILE A 269 -35.06 4.45 -19.21
N GLU A 270 -34.71 3.98 -20.38
CA GLU A 270 -34.90 2.60 -20.81
C GLU A 270 -33.57 2.05 -21.33
N LEU A 271 -32.82 1.37 -20.46
CA LEU A 271 -31.50 0.84 -20.76
C LEU A 271 -31.57 -0.19 -21.90
N THR A 272 -30.70 -0.02 -22.89
CA THR A 272 -30.54 -0.99 -23.98
C THR A 272 -30.01 -2.33 -23.48
N ALA A 273 -30.09 -3.37 -24.29
CA ALA A 273 -29.50 -4.67 -23.96
C ALA A 273 -27.98 -4.57 -23.72
N GLY A 274 -27.27 -3.75 -24.51
CA GLY A 274 -25.84 -3.51 -24.34
C GLY A 274 -25.51 -2.78 -23.06
N GLU A 275 -26.33 -1.82 -22.62
CA GLU A 275 -26.17 -1.14 -21.32
C GLU A 275 -26.38 -2.12 -20.16
N LYS A 276 -27.44 -2.94 -20.20
CA LYS A 276 -27.68 -3.96 -19.17
C LYS A 276 -26.52 -4.95 -19.08
N GLN A 277 -25.93 -5.32 -20.22
CA GLN A 277 -24.72 -6.14 -20.27
C GLN A 277 -23.50 -5.42 -19.67
N TYR A 278 -23.35 -4.11 -19.87
CA TYR A 278 -22.31 -3.30 -19.23
C TYR A 278 -22.40 -3.37 -17.69
N PHE A 279 -23.59 -3.17 -17.12
CA PHE A 279 -23.81 -3.29 -15.68
C PHE A 279 -23.47 -4.68 -15.15
N ILE A 280 -23.97 -5.74 -15.81
CA ILE A 280 -23.71 -7.13 -15.41
C ILE A 280 -22.21 -7.44 -15.46
N TYR A 281 -21.52 -6.97 -16.51
CA TYR A 281 -20.09 -7.15 -16.68
C TYR A 281 -19.30 -6.56 -15.52
N TYR A 282 -19.55 -5.31 -15.15
CA TYR A 282 -18.83 -4.67 -14.04
C TYR A 282 -19.21 -5.24 -12.66
N LEU A 283 -20.44 -5.72 -12.48
CA LEU A 283 -20.80 -6.50 -11.29
C LEU A 283 -20.02 -7.81 -11.23
N ALA A 284 -19.97 -8.55 -12.31
CA ALA A 284 -19.25 -9.82 -12.39
C ALA A 284 -17.74 -9.64 -12.17
N MET A 285 -17.16 -8.56 -12.69
CA MET A 285 -15.76 -8.19 -12.50
C MET A 285 -15.40 -7.93 -11.03
N ASN A 286 -16.27 -7.25 -10.31
CA ASN A 286 -16.04 -6.90 -8.91
C ASN A 286 -16.49 -8.01 -7.94
N ALA A 287 -17.34 -8.93 -8.38
CA ALA A 287 -17.83 -10.05 -7.59
C ALA A 287 -17.89 -11.35 -8.42
N PRO A 288 -16.76 -11.96 -8.77
CA PRO A 288 -16.70 -13.19 -9.58
C PRO A 288 -17.53 -14.36 -9.01
N ARG A 289 -17.77 -14.36 -7.69
CA ARG A 289 -18.63 -15.36 -7.00
C ARG A 289 -20.10 -15.35 -7.47
N LEU A 290 -20.56 -14.25 -8.09
CA LEU A 290 -21.93 -14.15 -8.64
C LEU A 290 -22.09 -14.84 -9.99
N VAL A 291 -21.01 -15.17 -10.64
CA VAL A 291 -20.99 -15.78 -11.96
C VAL A 291 -21.47 -17.24 -11.87
N GLU A 292 -22.36 -17.64 -12.78
CA GLU A 292 -22.73 -19.04 -12.95
C GLU A 292 -21.57 -19.76 -13.64
N THR A 293 -21.04 -20.70 -12.93
CA THR A 293 -19.95 -21.53 -13.42
C THR A 293 -20.60 -22.81 -13.94
N GLY A 294 -20.60 -23.01 -15.26
CA GLY A 294 -21.13 -24.23 -15.89
C GLY A 294 -20.31 -25.48 -15.52
N ASP A 295 -20.54 -26.61 -16.19
CA ASP A 295 -19.82 -27.89 -15.95
C ASP A 295 -18.27 -27.79 -16.06
N ALA A 296 -17.74 -26.64 -16.50
CA ALA A 296 -16.32 -26.29 -16.43
C ALA A 296 -15.83 -25.93 -15.00
N ASN A 297 -16.71 -25.91 -14.01
CA ASN A 297 -16.44 -25.38 -12.67
C ASN A 297 -15.56 -26.30 -11.81
N ASP A 298 -15.68 -27.62 -11.92
CA ASP A 298 -14.72 -28.50 -11.27
C ASP A 298 -13.31 -28.24 -11.77
N SER A 299 -13.16 -27.82 -13.03
CA SER A 299 -11.86 -27.52 -13.65
C SER A 299 -11.25 -26.21 -13.17
N SER A 300 -12.02 -25.10 -13.00
CA SER A 300 -11.44 -23.81 -12.56
C SER A 300 -11.07 -23.81 -11.08
N THR A 301 -11.92 -24.37 -10.22
CA THR A 301 -11.65 -24.53 -8.79
C THR A 301 -10.47 -25.48 -8.55
N GLU A 302 -10.42 -26.61 -9.27
CA GLU A 302 -9.30 -27.55 -9.18
C GLU A 302 -8.00 -26.92 -9.71
N THR A 303 -8.08 -26.14 -10.79
CA THR A 303 -6.92 -25.39 -11.31
C THR A 303 -6.44 -24.32 -10.32
N ALA A 304 -7.36 -23.59 -9.69
CA ALA A 304 -7.03 -22.60 -8.66
C ALA A 304 -6.34 -23.26 -7.47
N LYS A 305 -6.87 -24.39 -6.96
CA LYS A 305 -6.24 -25.15 -5.88
C LYS A 305 -4.83 -25.62 -6.25
N ALA A 306 -4.65 -26.14 -7.47
CA ALA A 306 -3.35 -26.58 -7.94
C ALA A 306 -2.35 -25.41 -8.02
N ILE A 307 -2.76 -24.24 -8.51
CA ILE A 307 -1.93 -23.02 -8.53
C ILE A 307 -1.54 -22.60 -7.10
N VAL A 308 -2.48 -22.60 -6.16
CA VAL A 308 -2.22 -22.25 -4.75
C VAL A 308 -1.24 -23.24 -4.13
N GLU A 309 -1.46 -24.55 -4.27
CA GLU A 309 -0.59 -25.58 -3.73
C GLU A 309 0.83 -25.47 -4.29
N GLU A 310 0.97 -25.27 -5.60
CA GLU A 310 2.26 -25.10 -6.25
C GLU A 310 2.97 -23.83 -5.79
N LEU A 311 2.26 -22.70 -5.69
CA LEU A 311 2.81 -21.44 -5.19
C LEU A 311 3.32 -21.58 -3.75
N LEU A 312 2.48 -22.10 -2.84
CA LEU A 312 2.85 -22.23 -1.44
C LEU A 312 3.99 -23.26 -1.24
N THR A 313 4.02 -24.32 -2.06
CA THR A 313 5.13 -25.29 -2.07
C THR A 313 6.42 -24.61 -2.54
N ALA A 314 6.38 -23.80 -3.59
CA ALA A 314 7.54 -23.08 -4.09
C ALA A 314 8.06 -22.05 -3.06
N ILE A 315 7.17 -21.31 -2.41
CA ILE A 315 7.53 -20.39 -1.32
C ILE A 315 8.23 -21.14 -0.19
N LYS A 316 7.69 -22.27 0.26
CA LYS A 316 8.30 -23.11 1.32
C LYS A 316 9.70 -23.60 0.95
N GLN A 317 9.93 -23.94 -0.31
CA GLN A 317 11.23 -24.42 -0.78
C GLN A 317 12.31 -23.34 -0.79
N THR A 318 11.91 -22.10 -0.99
CA THR A 318 12.80 -20.95 -1.17
C THR A 318 12.86 -20.03 0.05
N SER A 319 11.90 -20.14 0.96
CA SER A 319 11.84 -19.39 2.21
C SER A 319 11.61 -20.32 3.39
N ASN A 320 11.63 -19.82 4.62
CA ASN A 320 11.29 -20.59 5.83
C ASN A 320 9.82 -20.52 6.21
N TYR A 321 8.98 -19.80 5.44
CA TYR A 321 7.56 -19.66 5.75
C TYR A 321 6.80 -20.96 5.45
N ALA A 322 6.18 -21.54 6.48
CA ALA A 322 5.33 -22.73 6.38
C ALA A 322 3.86 -22.33 6.10
N LEU A 323 3.65 -21.56 5.02
CA LEU A 323 2.34 -20.99 4.68
C LEU A 323 1.33 -22.04 4.20
N GLU A 324 1.78 -23.21 3.77
CA GLU A 324 0.94 -24.31 3.29
C GLU A 324 0.04 -24.93 4.38
N THR A 325 0.24 -24.55 5.64
CA THR A 325 -0.59 -24.99 6.77
C THR A 325 -1.64 -23.98 7.20
N ASP A 326 -1.61 -22.76 6.64
CA ASP A 326 -2.57 -21.71 6.94
C ASP A 326 -3.86 -21.91 6.12
N LYS A 327 -4.89 -22.47 6.77
CA LYS A 327 -6.17 -22.78 6.12
C LYS A 327 -6.88 -21.54 5.60
N MET A 328 -6.80 -20.42 6.34
CA MET A 328 -7.41 -19.16 5.94
C MET A 328 -6.77 -18.64 4.65
N LEU A 329 -5.44 -18.66 4.58
CA LEU A 329 -4.72 -18.30 3.35
C LEU A 329 -5.16 -19.17 2.17
N ILE A 330 -5.20 -20.49 2.36
CA ILE A 330 -5.54 -21.44 1.27
C ILE A 330 -6.96 -21.18 0.76
N GLU A 331 -7.93 -20.98 1.64
CA GLU A 331 -9.32 -20.72 1.28
C GLU A 331 -9.46 -19.36 0.54
N ASP A 332 -8.93 -18.30 1.11
CA ASP A 332 -9.01 -16.93 0.55
C ASP A 332 -8.26 -16.84 -0.79
N LEU A 333 -7.06 -17.40 -0.85
CA LEU A 333 -6.23 -17.34 -2.07
C LEU A 333 -6.82 -18.22 -3.18
N THR A 334 -7.41 -19.37 -2.85
CA THR A 334 -8.11 -20.21 -3.83
C THR A 334 -9.29 -19.46 -4.44
N SER A 335 -10.10 -18.82 -3.61
CA SER A 335 -11.24 -18.01 -4.07
C SER A 335 -10.79 -16.84 -4.96
N HIS A 336 -9.69 -16.18 -4.58
CA HIS A 336 -9.12 -15.07 -5.36
C HIS A 336 -8.62 -15.55 -6.74
N ILE A 337 -7.85 -16.64 -6.79
CA ILE A 337 -7.30 -17.18 -8.04
C ILE A 337 -8.42 -17.77 -8.93
N GLU A 338 -9.44 -18.39 -8.35
CA GLU A 338 -10.63 -18.81 -9.11
C GLU A 338 -11.32 -17.61 -9.77
N GLY A 339 -11.50 -16.53 -9.03
CA GLY A 339 -12.01 -15.26 -9.58
C GLY A 339 -11.14 -14.72 -10.72
N PHE A 340 -9.82 -14.76 -10.57
CA PHE A 340 -8.87 -14.35 -11.59
C PHE A 340 -8.97 -15.24 -12.86
N ILE A 341 -9.05 -16.56 -12.71
CA ILE A 341 -9.22 -17.50 -13.83
C ILE A 341 -10.50 -17.16 -14.62
N ASN A 342 -11.60 -16.94 -13.90
CA ASN A 342 -12.88 -16.58 -14.51
C ASN A 342 -12.80 -15.23 -15.23
N MET A 343 -12.10 -14.22 -14.70
CA MET A 343 -11.87 -12.94 -15.37
C MET A 343 -10.99 -13.07 -16.62
N ASN A 344 -9.95 -13.92 -16.58
CA ASN A 344 -9.10 -14.18 -17.75
C ASN A 344 -9.88 -14.81 -18.91
N LEU A 345 -10.85 -15.65 -18.61
CA LEU A 345 -11.76 -16.22 -19.62
C LEU A 345 -12.66 -15.15 -20.28
N MET A 346 -12.78 -13.97 -19.66
CA MET A 346 -13.58 -12.83 -20.14
C MET A 346 -12.73 -11.73 -20.81
N ASP A 347 -11.42 -11.96 -21.02
CA ASP A 347 -10.45 -10.94 -21.44
C ASP A 347 -10.45 -9.67 -20.56
N ALA A 348 -10.89 -9.81 -19.31
CA ALA A 348 -11.01 -8.73 -18.36
C ALA A 348 -9.70 -8.52 -17.60
N ARG A 349 -9.32 -7.27 -17.39
CA ARG A 349 -8.15 -6.89 -16.57
C ARG A 349 -8.60 -6.04 -15.40
N ARG A 350 -8.00 -6.28 -14.25
CA ARG A 350 -8.26 -5.56 -13.02
C ARG A 350 -7.03 -4.73 -12.67
N SER A 351 -7.20 -3.44 -12.40
CA SER A 351 -6.13 -2.60 -11.86
C SER A 351 -6.08 -2.69 -10.33
N ASN A 352 -4.88 -2.53 -9.77
CA ASN A 352 -4.68 -2.52 -8.33
C ASN A 352 -4.18 -1.13 -7.90
N PRO A 353 -5.04 -0.29 -7.34
CA PRO A 353 -4.65 1.05 -6.90
C PRO A 353 -3.66 1.03 -5.72
N LEU A 354 -3.59 -0.10 -5.00
CA LEU A 354 -2.65 -0.33 -3.90
C LEU A 354 -1.28 -0.83 -4.36
N LEU A 355 -1.06 -1.07 -5.65
CA LEU A 355 0.16 -1.74 -6.12
C LEU A 355 1.43 -1.03 -5.63
N ALA A 356 1.49 0.30 -5.70
CA ALA A 356 2.65 1.06 -5.22
C ALA A 356 2.83 0.92 -3.70
N THR A 357 1.72 1.01 -2.94
CA THR A 357 1.72 0.82 -1.49
C THR A 357 2.13 -0.60 -1.11
N ILE A 358 1.62 -1.62 -1.82
CA ILE A 358 1.96 -3.03 -1.58
C ILE A 358 3.45 -3.27 -1.80
N LYS A 359 4.00 -2.78 -2.90
CA LYS A 359 5.43 -2.87 -3.20
C LYS A 359 6.28 -2.19 -2.12
N LYS A 360 5.82 -1.05 -1.59
CA LYS A 360 6.51 -0.32 -0.53
C LYS A 360 6.35 -0.99 0.83
N SER A 361 5.13 -1.38 1.24
CA SER A 361 4.84 -1.84 2.60
C SER A 361 5.05 -3.35 2.79
N PHE A 362 4.93 -4.15 1.73
CA PHE A 362 5.07 -5.61 1.76
C PHE A 362 6.02 -6.11 0.66
N PRO A 363 7.24 -5.55 0.56
CA PRO A 363 8.15 -5.85 -0.56
C PRO A 363 8.53 -7.32 -0.62
N GLN A 364 8.70 -7.98 0.51
CA GLN A 364 9.07 -9.38 0.60
C GLN A 364 7.95 -10.31 0.11
N ALA A 365 6.69 -10.06 0.51
CA ALA A 365 5.55 -10.84 0.04
C ALA A 365 5.33 -10.66 -1.47
N TYR A 366 5.46 -9.42 -1.95
CA TYR A 366 5.37 -9.12 -3.37
C TYR A 366 6.46 -9.83 -4.19
N ASP A 367 7.70 -9.83 -3.68
CA ASP A 367 8.84 -10.48 -4.32
C ASP A 367 8.68 -11.99 -4.39
N LEU A 368 8.23 -12.64 -3.31
CA LEU A 368 7.94 -14.07 -3.29
C LEU A 368 6.89 -14.45 -4.34
N CYS A 369 5.80 -13.68 -4.42
CA CYS A 369 4.77 -13.90 -5.42
C CYS A 369 5.31 -13.71 -6.83
N LEU A 370 6.02 -12.62 -7.10
CA LEU A 370 6.58 -12.30 -8.40
C LEU A 370 7.54 -13.39 -8.89
N THR A 371 8.41 -13.89 -7.99
CA THR A 371 9.41 -14.92 -8.31
C THR A 371 8.78 -16.26 -8.68
N HIS A 372 7.69 -16.65 -8.02
CA HIS A 372 7.14 -18.00 -8.17
C HIS A 372 5.92 -18.05 -9.10
N LEU A 373 5.09 -17.01 -9.15
CA LEU A 373 3.89 -17.00 -10.00
C LEU A 373 4.22 -17.07 -11.48
N GLU A 374 5.34 -16.53 -11.95
CA GLU A 374 5.71 -16.64 -13.36
C GLU A 374 5.85 -18.10 -13.79
N THR A 375 6.56 -18.92 -13.00
CA THR A 375 6.75 -20.34 -13.30
C THR A 375 5.43 -21.13 -13.21
N VAL A 376 4.61 -20.83 -12.20
CA VAL A 376 3.30 -21.46 -12.00
C VAL A 376 2.35 -21.07 -13.13
N SER A 377 2.31 -19.79 -13.52
CA SER A 377 1.45 -19.27 -14.56
C SER A 377 1.74 -19.89 -15.93
N MET A 378 3.02 -20.03 -16.27
CA MET A 378 3.43 -20.68 -17.54
C MET A 378 2.94 -22.13 -17.63
N LYS A 379 2.95 -22.86 -16.51
CA LYS A 379 2.50 -24.23 -16.46
C LYS A 379 0.99 -24.37 -16.67
N HIS A 380 0.22 -23.44 -16.14
CA HIS A 380 -1.25 -23.45 -16.21
C HIS A 380 -1.82 -22.60 -17.36
N GLY A 381 -0.97 -21.91 -18.14
CA GLY A 381 -1.38 -21.12 -19.30
C GLY A 381 -2.03 -19.78 -18.96
N PHE A 382 -1.81 -19.24 -17.74
CA PHE A 382 -2.29 -17.94 -17.32
C PHE A 382 -1.14 -16.93 -17.22
N TYR A 383 -1.47 -15.64 -17.32
CA TYR A 383 -0.53 -14.55 -17.11
C TYR A 383 -1.04 -13.66 -15.99
N PHE A 384 -0.32 -13.60 -14.87
CA PHE A 384 -0.61 -12.69 -13.77
C PHE A 384 0.04 -11.34 -14.04
N SER A 385 -0.76 -10.28 -14.14
CA SER A 385 -0.26 -8.91 -14.23
C SER A 385 0.38 -8.49 -12.90
N SER A 386 1.15 -7.39 -12.90
CA SER A 386 1.67 -6.81 -11.66
C SER A 386 0.57 -6.48 -10.66
N ASP A 387 -0.60 -6.07 -11.14
CA ASP A 387 -1.77 -5.77 -10.31
C ASP A 387 -2.29 -7.01 -9.58
N GLU A 388 -2.44 -8.12 -10.29
CA GLU A 388 -2.88 -9.39 -9.71
C GLU A 388 -1.84 -9.97 -8.74
N ILE A 389 -0.55 -9.89 -9.10
CA ILE A 389 0.55 -10.26 -8.20
C ILE A 389 0.45 -9.44 -6.89
N GLY A 390 0.12 -8.15 -6.98
CA GLY A 390 -0.09 -7.29 -5.82
C GLY A 390 -1.23 -7.79 -4.92
N TYR A 391 -2.37 -8.16 -5.47
CA TYR A 391 -3.47 -8.73 -4.69
C TYR A 391 -3.10 -10.06 -4.02
N ILE A 392 -2.44 -10.96 -4.76
CA ILE A 392 -1.94 -12.22 -4.21
C ILE A 392 -0.93 -11.97 -3.09
N ALA A 393 -0.05 -10.98 -3.26
CA ALA A 393 0.95 -10.59 -2.26
C ALA A 393 0.32 -10.10 -0.94
N LEU A 394 -0.85 -9.46 -0.96
CA LEU A 394 -1.57 -9.09 0.27
C LEU A 394 -2.02 -10.32 1.07
N HIS A 395 -2.53 -11.36 0.40
CA HIS A 395 -2.89 -12.61 1.07
C HIS A 395 -1.65 -13.28 1.68
N ILE A 396 -0.55 -13.31 0.94
CA ILE A 396 0.74 -13.86 1.41
C ILE A 396 1.27 -13.03 2.59
N ALA A 397 1.27 -11.69 2.51
CA ALA A 397 1.72 -10.81 3.60
C ALA A 397 0.93 -11.05 4.89
N GLY A 398 -0.42 -11.12 4.80
CA GLY A 398 -1.25 -11.42 5.95
C GLY A 398 -0.97 -12.80 6.58
N ALA A 399 -0.60 -13.79 5.78
CA ALA A 399 -0.20 -15.11 6.28
C ALA A 399 1.21 -15.11 6.87
N MET A 400 2.13 -14.34 6.30
CA MET A 400 3.48 -14.15 6.86
C MET A 400 3.39 -13.50 8.24
N GLU A 401 2.60 -12.46 8.42
CA GLU A 401 2.34 -11.84 9.73
C GLU A 401 1.79 -12.85 10.75
N ARG A 402 0.80 -13.66 10.35
CA ARG A 402 0.28 -14.72 11.22
C ARG A 402 1.31 -15.80 11.53
N SER A 403 2.20 -16.10 10.60
CA SER A 403 3.29 -17.06 10.78
C SER A 403 4.37 -16.51 11.71
N SER A 404 4.75 -15.24 11.56
CA SER A 404 5.72 -14.57 12.44
C SER A 404 5.21 -14.51 13.89
N LEU A 405 3.93 -14.19 14.08
CA LEU A 405 3.28 -14.23 15.40
C LEU A 405 3.30 -15.63 16.03
N ARG A 406 3.26 -16.70 15.23
CA ARG A 406 3.36 -18.09 15.70
C ARG A 406 4.81 -18.53 15.94
N ASN A 407 5.75 -18.00 15.18
CA ASN A 407 7.17 -18.36 15.19
C ASN A 407 8.01 -17.43 16.06
N HIS A 408 7.45 -16.38 16.65
CA HIS A 408 8.16 -15.67 17.68
C HIS A 408 8.52 -16.67 18.76
N HIS A 409 9.78 -17.08 18.77
CA HIS A 409 10.36 -17.83 19.88
C HIS A 409 10.13 -17.00 21.13
N LYS A 410 9.13 -17.42 21.92
CA LYS A 410 8.93 -16.83 23.24
C LYS A 410 10.25 -16.92 23.98
N HIS A 411 10.72 -15.80 24.49
CA HIS A 411 11.90 -15.82 25.33
C HIS A 411 11.67 -16.76 26.51
N ARG A 412 12.46 -17.80 26.58
CA ARG A 412 12.40 -18.79 27.67
C ARG A 412 13.05 -18.21 28.91
N VAL A 413 12.22 -17.90 29.90
CA VAL A 413 12.70 -17.21 31.10
C VAL A 413 12.47 -18.04 32.36
N ILE A 414 13.37 -17.86 33.31
CA ILE A 414 13.23 -18.36 34.68
C ILE A 414 12.87 -17.19 35.59
N LEU A 415 11.92 -17.43 36.50
CA LEU A 415 11.54 -16.47 37.52
C LEU A 415 12.22 -16.82 38.85
N VAL A 416 13.06 -15.93 39.39
CA VAL A 416 13.73 -16.11 40.67
C VAL A 416 13.12 -15.19 41.71
N CYS A 417 12.55 -15.79 42.76
CA CYS A 417 11.87 -15.04 43.81
C CYS A 417 12.32 -15.44 45.21
N GLY A 418 12.89 -14.47 45.95
CA GLY A 418 13.35 -14.67 47.35
C GLY A 418 12.22 -14.76 48.39
N THR A 419 10.99 -14.38 48.04
CA THR A 419 9.87 -14.27 49.00
C THR A 419 8.88 -15.45 48.96
N GLY A 420 9.18 -16.47 48.16
CA GLY A 420 8.44 -17.73 48.15
C GLY A 420 7.38 -17.86 47.04
N ARG A 421 6.76 -19.07 46.96
CA ARG A 421 5.94 -19.52 45.83
C ARG A 421 4.68 -18.69 45.57
N ALA A 422 4.08 -18.08 46.55
CA ALA A 422 2.86 -17.28 46.37
C ALA A 422 3.14 -16.01 45.55
N MET A 423 4.23 -15.33 45.84
CA MET A 423 4.64 -14.11 45.16
C MET A 423 5.15 -14.40 43.75
N SER A 424 5.90 -15.48 43.54
CA SER A 424 6.35 -15.86 42.19
C SER A 424 5.17 -16.14 41.24
N ARG A 425 4.07 -16.74 41.74
CA ARG A 425 2.84 -16.93 40.96
C ARG A 425 2.14 -15.62 40.58
N ILE A 426 2.17 -14.61 41.46
CA ILE A 426 1.60 -13.29 41.19
C ILE A 426 2.41 -12.59 40.09
N ILE A 427 3.73 -12.64 40.17
CA ILE A 427 4.63 -12.06 39.17
C ILE A 427 4.44 -12.76 37.83
N GLU A 428 4.44 -14.07 37.80
CA GLU A 428 4.17 -14.88 36.61
C GLU A 428 2.81 -14.50 35.95
N ALA A 429 1.74 -14.45 36.74
CA ALA A 429 0.42 -14.09 36.23
C ALA A 429 0.41 -12.68 35.59
N LYS A 430 1.18 -11.75 36.16
CA LYS A 430 1.31 -10.40 35.58
C LYS A 430 2.18 -10.40 34.31
N ILE A 431 3.27 -11.16 34.28
CA ILE A 431 4.11 -11.35 33.10
C ILE A 431 3.27 -11.97 31.96
N ILE A 432 2.56 -13.06 32.23
CA ILE A 432 1.70 -13.71 31.25
C ILE A 432 0.63 -12.73 30.74
N LYS A 433 0.01 -11.96 31.63
CA LYS A 433 -1.01 -10.98 31.22
C LYS A 433 -0.53 -9.95 30.20
N HIS A 434 0.73 -9.50 30.30
CA HIS A 434 1.29 -8.45 29.45
C HIS A 434 2.17 -8.97 28.31
N TYR A 435 2.79 -10.15 28.48
CA TYR A 435 3.82 -10.68 27.57
C TYR A 435 3.57 -12.15 27.18
N GLN A 436 2.30 -12.59 27.16
CA GLN A 436 1.93 -13.98 26.83
C GLN A 436 2.49 -14.44 25.49
N GLU A 437 2.57 -13.54 24.51
CA GLU A 437 3.06 -13.86 23.16
C GLU A 437 4.59 -13.79 23.04
N THR A 438 5.26 -13.08 23.96
CA THR A 438 6.70 -12.78 23.90
C THR A 438 7.54 -13.60 24.88
N ILE A 439 6.95 -14.04 26.01
CA ILE A 439 7.65 -14.70 27.11
C ILE A 439 7.01 -16.04 27.45
N GLU A 440 7.84 -17.06 27.61
CA GLU A 440 7.51 -18.34 28.22
C GLU A 440 8.22 -18.48 29.56
N VAL A 441 7.49 -18.47 30.68
CA VAL A 441 8.06 -18.76 31.99
C VAL A 441 8.24 -20.26 32.13
N VAL A 442 9.46 -20.74 31.96
CA VAL A 442 9.82 -22.16 31.96
C VAL A 442 9.72 -22.76 33.36
N ASP A 443 10.26 -22.05 34.37
CA ASP A 443 10.21 -22.52 35.75
C ASP A 443 10.42 -21.36 36.75
N ARG A 444 10.28 -21.67 38.05
CA ARG A 444 10.35 -20.74 39.16
C ARG A 444 11.27 -21.28 40.25
N PHE A 445 12.30 -20.56 40.53
CA PHE A 445 13.34 -20.97 41.50
C PHE A 445 13.49 -19.99 42.66
N SER A 446 13.96 -20.51 43.77
CA SER A 446 14.65 -19.70 44.79
C SER A 446 16.09 -19.41 44.34
N TYR A 447 16.74 -18.46 44.97
CA TYR A 447 18.16 -18.17 44.70
C TYR A 447 19.07 -19.39 44.84
N VAL A 448 18.79 -20.27 45.83
CA VAL A 448 19.60 -21.49 46.09
C VAL A 448 19.38 -22.54 44.99
N GLU A 449 18.14 -22.72 44.54
CA GLU A 449 17.80 -23.66 43.47
C GLU A 449 18.41 -23.24 42.11
N LEU A 450 18.45 -21.92 41.82
CA LEU A 450 19.04 -21.38 40.61
C LEU A 450 20.52 -21.77 40.44
N GLN A 451 21.27 -21.87 41.51
CA GLN A 451 22.70 -22.22 41.47
C GLN A 451 22.98 -23.65 41.00
N GLN A 452 21.96 -24.52 41.00
CA GLN A 452 22.06 -25.93 40.64
C GLN A 452 21.41 -26.21 39.28
N CYS A 453 20.85 -25.20 38.59
CA CYS A 453 20.12 -25.38 37.34
C CYS A 453 21.02 -25.23 36.11
N ASP A 454 20.71 -26.04 35.11
CA ASP A 454 21.25 -25.83 33.77
C ASP A 454 20.46 -24.71 33.07
N LEU A 455 21.16 -23.60 32.75
CA LEU A 455 20.60 -22.42 32.12
C LEU A 455 20.87 -22.34 30.61
N SER A 456 21.40 -23.39 30.02
CA SER A 456 21.79 -23.40 28.60
C SER A 456 20.64 -23.15 27.61
N ALA A 457 19.40 -23.44 28.05
CA ALA A 457 18.19 -23.26 27.25
C ALA A 457 17.33 -22.09 27.72
N ILE A 458 17.90 -21.13 28.47
CA ILE A 458 17.21 -19.97 29.05
C ILE A 458 17.78 -18.70 28.44
N ASP A 459 16.93 -17.81 27.93
CA ASP A 459 17.35 -16.56 27.31
C ASP A 459 17.71 -15.50 28.35
N PHE A 460 16.90 -15.38 29.42
CA PHE A 460 17.21 -14.49 30.55
C PHE A 460 16.47 -14.86 31.84
N VAL A 461 16.87 -14.25 32.92
CA VAL A 461 16.29 -14.47 34.25
C VAL A 461 15.59 -13.20 34.74
N ILE A 462 14.34 -13.35 35.17
CA ILE A 462 13.58 -12.30 35.86
C ILE A 462 13.73 -12.54 37.36
N THR A 463 14.28 -11.59 38.10
CA THR A 463 14.63 -11.79 39.51
C THR A 463 14.09 -10.69 40.43
N THR A 464 13.67 -11.07 41.63
CA THR A 464 13.30 -10.13 42.72
C THR A 464 14.38 -10.00 43.78
N VAL A 465 15.51 -10.67 43.60
CA VAL A 465 16.69 -10.58 44.47
C VAL A 465 17.90 -10.21 43.62
N PRO A 466 18.86 -9.42 44.12
CA PRO A 466 20.06 -9.12 43.38
C PRO A 466 20.84 -10.42 43.08
N LEU A 467 21.22 -10.60 41.83
CA LEU A 467 22.07 -11.71 41.39
C LEU A 467 23.47 -11.20 41.13
N GLU A 468 24.49 -11.86 41.71
CA GLU A 468 25.88 -11.60 41.42
C GLU A 468 26.35 -12.49 40.29
N GLN A 469 26.84 -11.90 39.19
CA GLN A 469 27.44 -12.51 37.97
C GLN A 469 26.92 -13.90 37.57
N PHE A 470 25.86 -13.94 36.79
CA PHE A 470 25.36 -15.15 36.13
C PHE A 470 25.76 -15.17 34.64
N SER A 471 25.87 -16.36 34.07
CA SER A 471 26.17 -16.56 32.65
C SER A 471 25.03 -16.12 31.71
N VAL A 472 23.83 -15.95 32.25
CA VAL A 472 22.61 -15.59 31.52
C VAL A 472 22.19 -14.17 31.91
N PRO A 473 21.78 -13.29 30.98
CA PRO A 473 21.30 -11.96 31.29
C PRO A 473 20.17 -11.99 32.32
N SER A 474 20.09 -10.98 33.18
CA SER A 474 19.05 -10.91 34.21
C SER A 474 18.49 -9.51 34.40
N ILE A 475 17.17 -9.44 34.61
CA ILE A 475 16.46 -8.21 34.95
C ILE A 475 15.95 -8.27 36.39
N TYR A 476 16.34 -7.27 37.22
CA TYR A 476 15.84 -7.14 38.57
C TYR A 476 14.51 -6.36 38.60
N ILE A 477 13.50 -6.93 39.26
CA ILE A 477 12.19 -6.34 39.48
C ILE A 477 11.96 -6.02 40.94
N ASN A 478 11.71 -4.74 41.23
CA ASN A 478 11.39 -4.29 42.59
C ASN A 478 9.92 -4.59 42.90
N MET A 479 9.68 -5.48 43.84
CA MET A 479 8.34 -5.93 44.23
C MET A 479 7.45 -4.80 44.78
N ALA A 480 8.01 -3.78 45.42
CA ALA A 480 7.24 -2.66 45.94
C ALA A 480 6.63 -1.76 44.84
N LYS A 481 7.10 -1.88 43.58
CA LYS A 481 6.65 -1.11 42.42
C LYS A 481 6.34 -2.01 41.24
N LEU A 482 5.87 -3.23 41.49
CA LEU A 482 5.74 -4.33 40.53
C LEU A 482 5.11 -3.91 39.17
N ASP A 483 4.01 -3.13 39.18
CA ASP A 483 3.34 -2.72 37.94
C ASP A 483 4.19 -1.77 37.06
N LYS A 484 5.05 -0.96 37.67
CA LYS A 484 5.98 -0.11 36.91
C LYS A 484 7.25 -0.84 36.47
N GLU A 485 7.64 -1.86 37.20
CA GLU A 485 8.86 -2.61 36.93
C GLU A 485 8.61 -3.66 35.82
N ILE A 486 7.41 -4.17 35.70
CA ILE A 486 7.03 -5.10 34.61
C ILE A 486 7.18 -4.43 33.24
N SER A 487 6.85 -3.14 33.10
CA SER A 487 7.05 -2.42 31.82
C SER A 487 8.53 -2.27 31.41
N LYS A 488 9.49 -2.47 32.33
CA LYS A 488 10.92 -2.49 32.02
C LYS A 488 11.36 -3.77 31.29
N ILE A 489 10.55 -4.82 31.35
CA ILE A 489 10.87 -6.09 30.67
C ILE A 489 10.93 -5.86 29.16
N GLU A 490 10.05 -5.04 28.62
CA GLU A 490 10.01 -4.69 27.19
C GLU A 490 11.33 -4.03 26.76
N SER A 491 11.72 -2.94 27.42
CA SER A 491 13.02 -2.29 27.17
C SER A 491 14.23 -3.20 27.41
N PHE A 492 14.11 -4.16 28.32
CA PHE A 492 15.18 -5.15 28.56
C PHE A 492 15.26 -6.15 27.41
N ILE A 493 14.14 -6.62 26.88
CA ILE A 493 14.09 -7.50 25.68
C ILE A 493 14.66 -6.76 24.48
N GLU A 494 14.30 -5.49 24.29
CA GLU A 494 14.88 -4.64 23.25
C GLU A 494 16.41 -4.54 23.40
N THR A 495 16.91 -4.31 24.61
CA THR A 495 18.36 -4.27 24.89
C THR A 495 19.04 -5.63 24.63
N LEU A 496 18.36 -6.75 24.90
CA LEU A 496 18.87 -8.08 24.58
C LEU A 496 18.92 -8.33 23.07
N SER A 497 17.95 -7.83 22.34
CA SER A 497 17.91 -7.85 20.88
C SER A 497 18.98 -6.96 20.27
N GLU A 498 19.22 -5.77 20.83
CA GLU A 498 20.33 -4.87 20.48
C GLU A 498 21.70 -5.51 20.78
N ALA A 499 21.84 -6.23 21.89
CA ALA A 499 23.07 -6.93 22.25
C ALA A 499 23.37 -8.13 21.31
N LYS A 500 22.36 -8.71 20.67
CA LYS A 500 22.54 -9.70 19.60
C LYS A 500 23.08 -9.09 18.31
N ASN A 501 23.29 -7.76 18.17
CA ASN A 501 23.89 -7.06 17.00
C ASN A 501 23.69 -7.78 15.64
N GLY A 502 22.64 -8.59 15.52
CA GLY A 502 22.45 -9.54 14.44
C GLY A 502 22.42 -8.83 13.09
N ILE A 503 21.49 -7.91 12.94
CA ILE A 503 21.21 -7.25 11.66
C ILE A 503 22.39 -6.39 11.14
N TYR A 504 23.03 -5.61 12.01
CA TYR A 504 24.16 -4.76 11.61
C TYR A 504 25.43 -5.57 11.32
N SER A 505 25.55 -6.80 11.83
CA SER A 505 26.68 -7.69 11.53
C SER A 505 26.65 -8.22 10.09
N LEU A 506 25.49 -8.13 9.43
CA LEU A 506 25.31 -8.49 8.03
C LEU A 506 25.91 -7.44 7.10
N PHE A 507 26.10 -6.21 7.56
CA PHE A 507 26.84 -5.18 6.82
C PHE A 507 28.33 -5.27 7.19
N GLN A 508 29.18 -5.65 6.25
CA GLN A 508 30.62 -5.81 6.47
C GLN A 508 31.41 -4.84 5.58
N GLU A 509 32.45 -4.23 6.14
CA GLU A 509 33.31 -3.28 5.43
C GLU A 509 33.89 -3.87 4.14
N THR A 510 34.24 -5.17 4.16
CA THR A 510 34.77 -5.90 2.99
C THR A 510 33.82 -5.89 1.79
N PHE A 511 32.52 -5.75 2.02
CA PHE A 511 31.46 -5.79 0.99
C PHE A 511 30.75 -4.44 0.85
N PHE A 512 31.39 -3.38 1.29
CA PHE A 512 30.92 -2.01 1.10
C PHE A 512 31.65 -1.38 -0.09
N LEU A 513 30.89 -0.85 -1.04
CA LEU A 513 31.39 -0.20 -2.26
C LEU A 513 30.91 1.25 -2.32
N HIS A 514 31.78 2.12 -2.80
CA HIS A 514 31.43 3.47 -3.20
C HIS A 514 31.83 3.67 -4.66
N GLU A 515 30.86 3.85 -5.53
CA GLU A 515 31.06 3.94 -6.98
C GLU A 515 30.42 5.22 -7.53
N ASN A 516 31.14 5.95 -8.40
CA ASN A 516 30.63 7.19 -8.98
C ASN A 516 30.06 7.01 -10.40
N HIS A 517 30.48 5.97 -11.11
CA HIS A 517 30.06 5.71 -12.48
C HIS A 517 30.03 4.19 -12.70
N ALA A 518 28.91 3.57 -12.43
CA ALA A 518 28.70 2.15 -12.66
C ALA A 518 27.46 1.95 -13.54
N ASP A 519 27.51 0.98 -14.46
CA ASP A 519 26.30 0.41 -15.03
C ASP A 519 25.82 -0.74 -14.12
N LYS A 520 24.51 -1.00 -14.14
CA LYS A 520 23.85 -1.99 -13.29
C LYS A 520 24.50 -3.38 -13.38
N GLU A 521 24.76 -3.87 -14.59
CA GLU A 521 25.28 -5.23 -14.80
C GLU A 521 26.71 -5.37 -14.25
N THR A 522 27.56 -4.40 -14.53
CA THR A 522 28.94 -4.36 -14.02
C THR A 522 28.96 -4.26 -12.50
N LEU A 523 28.09 -3.42 -11.90
CA LEU A 523 28.00 -3.27 -10.46
C LEU A 523 27.59 -4.58 -9.78
N LEU A 524 26.49 -5.20 -10.21
CA LEU A 524 26.00 -6.45 -9.62
C LEU A 524 27.02 -7.59 -9.76
N LYS A 525 27.69 -7.68 -10.93
CA LYS A 525 28.75 -8.65 -11.16
C LYS A 525 29.93 -8.45 -10.22
N LYS A 526 30.35 -7.19 -9.99
CA LYS A 526 31.44 -6.84 -9.06
C LYS A 526 31.08 -7.23 -7.62
N MET A 527 29.88 -6.85 -7.16
CA MET A 527 29.40 -7.19 -5.82
C MET A 527 29.35 -8.71 -5.60
N ALA A 528 28.75 -9.45 -6.52
CA ALA A 528 28.65 -10.90 -6.46
C ALA A 528 30.03 -11.59 -6.53
N GLN A 529 30.94 -11.07 -7.34
CA GLN A 529 32.30 -11.60 -7.45
C GLN A 529 33.10 -11.42 -6.15
N GLN A 530 32.96 -10.31 -5.44
CA GLN A 530 33.58 -10.11 -4.12
C GLN A 530 33.05 -11.11 -3.10
N LEU A 531 31.74 -11.36 -3.06
CA LEU A 531 31.11 -12.37 -2.21
C LEU A 531 31.64 -13.78 -2.52
N TYR A 532 31.76 -14.13 -3.80
CA TYR A 532 32.31 -15.41 -4.25
C TYR A 532 33.77 -15.59 -3.85
N GLN A 533 34.62 -14.57 -4.08
CA GLN A 533 36.06 -14.63 -3.74
C GLN A 533 36.31 -14.81 -2.23
N LYS A 534 35.39 -14.39 -1.39
CA LYS A 534 35.44 -14.53 0.07
C LYS A 534 34.68 -15.77 0.58
N ASP A 535 34.22 -16.63 -0.32
CA ASP A 535 33.50 -17.88 -0.01
C ASP A 535 32.18 -17.68 0.75
N PHE A 536 31.47 -16.56 0.51
CA PHE A 536 30.14 -16.32 1.05
C PHE A 536 29.04 -16.92 0.18
N VAL A 537 29.27 -17.04 -1.11
CA VAL A 537 28.29 -17.51 -2.09
C VAL A 537 28.91 -18.52 -3.07
N PRO A 538 28.12 -19.40 -3.72
CA PRO A 538 28.59 -20.29 -4.76
C PRO A 538 28.88 -19.53 -6.07
N LYS A 539 29.52 -20.22 -7.03
CA LYS A 539 29.97 -19.63 -8.30
C LYS A 539 28.84 -19.10 -9.18
N ASP A 540 27.70 -19.74 -9.13
CA ASP A 540 26.49 -19.46 -9.92
C ASP A 540 25.57 -18.40 -9.28
N PHE A 541 26.00 -17.79 -8.16
CA PHE A 541 25.24 -16.77 -7.45
C PHE A 541 24.89 -15.57 -8.33
N TYR A 542 25.88 -15.02 -9.08
CA TYR A 542 25.62 -13.90 -9.97
C TYR A 542 24.62 -14.24 -11.07
N ASP A 543 24.70 -15.43 -11.65
CA ASP A 543 23.77 -15.88 -12.68
C ASP A 543 22.34 -15.99 -12.14
N SER A 544 22.19 -16.38 -10.88
CA SER A 544 20.91 -16.43 -10.18
C SER A 544 20.34 -15.03 -9.93
N VAL A 545 21.16 -14.07 -9.48
CA VAL A 545 20.78 -12.66 -9.32
C VAL A 545 20.36 -12.06 -10.66
N LYS A 546 21.13 -12.30 -11.72
CA LYS A 546 20.81 -11.81 -13.07
C LYS A 546 19.47 -12.36 -13.59
N LYS A 547 19.18 -13.63 -13.36
CA LYS A 547 17.90 -14.24 -13.71
C LYS A 547 16.75 -13.59 -12.94
N ARG A 548 16.94 -13.32 -11.64
CA ARG A 548 15.93 -12.66 -10.82
C ARG A 548 15.64 -11.23 -11.31
N GLU A 549 16.67 -10.46 -11.63
CA GLU A 549 16.56 -9.11 -12.19
C GLU A 549 15.90 -9.08 -13.58
N ALA A 550 15.99 -10.18 -14.33
CA ALA A 550 15.37 -10.28 -15.65
C ALA A 550 13.86 -10.52 -15.59
N ILE A 551 13.34 -11.09 -14.50
CA ILE A 551 11.89 -11.28 -14.27
C ILE A 551 11.24 -9.91 -14.02
N ASN A 552 11.77 -9.18 -13.07
CA ASN A 552 11.39 -7.80 -12.76
C ASN A 552 12.53 -7.15 -11.99
N GLN A 553 12.68 -5.86 -12.14
CA GLN A 553 13.69 -5.08 -11.44
C GLN A 553 13.45 -5.14 -9.93
N THR A 554 14.52 -5.25 -9.15
CA THR A 554 14.46 -5.33 -7.68
C THR A 554 14.55 -3.97 -6.98
N ASN A 555 14.40 -2.88 -7.71
CA ASN A 555 14.28 -1.57 -7.07
C ASN A 555 12.88 -1.41 -6.44
N ILE A 556 12.88 -0.96 -5.18
CA ILE A 556 11.65 -0.69 -4.43
C ILE A 556 11.08 0.68 -4.83
N ASN A 557 11.98 1.62 -5.13
CA ASN A 557 11.66 2.94 -5.62
C ASN A 557 12.75 3.42 -6.60
N GLU A 558 12.67 4.68 -7.03
CA GLU A 558 13.59 5.27 -8.01
C GLU A 558 15.05 5.40 -7.54
N TRP A 559 15.37 5.21 -6.25
CA TRP A 559 16.71 5.41 -5.70
C TRP A 559 17.27 4.26 -4.85
N LEU A 560 16.48 3.21 -4.52
CA LEU A 560 16.88 2.06 -3.71
C LEU A 560 16.54 0.73 -4.39
N ALA A 561 17.51 -0.18 -4.49
CA ALA A 561 17.34 -1.54 -5.00
C ALA A 561 17.86 -2.59 -4.03
N ILE A 562 17.19 -3.75 -4.01
CA ILE A 562 17.51 -4.92 -3.18
C ILE A 562 17.68 -6.15 -4.06
N PRO A 563 18.74 -6.21 -4.90
CA PRO A 563 19.00 -7.39 -5.70
C PRO A 563 19.31 -8.62 -4.84
N HIS A 564 18.82 -9.78 -5.29
CA HIS A 564 19.00 -11.05 -4.60
C HIS A 564 18.88 -12.22 -5.59
N PRO A 565 19.34 -13.45 -5.26
CA PRO A 565 19.24 -14.60 -6.14
C PRO A 565 17.82 -15.17 -6.17
N MET A 566 17.50 -16.00 -7.17
CA MET A 566 16.23 -16.71 -7.30
C MET A 566 15.91 -17.62 -6.11
N THR A 567 16.93 -18.14 -5.44
CA THR A 567 16.83 -19.05 -4.28
C THR A 567 17.88 -18.70 -3.25
N LEU A 568 17.61 -18.96 -1.98
CA LEU A 568 18.57 -18.77 -0.89
C LEU A 568 19.74 -19.76 -1.03
N MET A 569 20.86 -19.30 -1.57
CA MET A 569 22.01 -20.12 -1.91
C MET A 569 23.32 -19.65 -1.25
N ALA A 570 23.26 -18.67 -0.39
CA ALA A 570 24.45 -18.20 0.33
C ALA A 570 24.95 -19.27 1.33
N LYS A 571 26.26 -19.35 1.49
CA LYS A 571 26.93 -20.18 2.48
C LYS A 571 27.00 -19.51 3.84
N ARG A 572 27.01 -18.18 3.85
CA ARG A 572 26.98 -17.30 5.01
C ARG A 572 26.17 -16.07 4.68
N SER A 573 25.34 -15.62 5.62
CA SER A 573 24.51 -14.43 5.43
C SER A 573 25.35 -13.15 5.47
N VAL A 574 25.09 -12.28 4.51
CA VAL A 574 25.70 -10.95 4.40
C VAL A 574 24.89 -10.08 3.45
N VAL A 575 24.87 -8.78 3.69
CA VAL A 575 24.34 -7.78 2.76
C VAL A 575 25.51 -6.98 2.19
N SER A 576 25.78 -7.13 0.90
CA SER A 576 26.76 -6.28 0.21
C SER A 576 26.09 -4.95 -0.14
N VAL A 577 26.76 -3.85 0.19
CA VAL A 577 26.22 -2.49 0.03
C VAL A 577 26.99 -1.72 -1.02
N ALA A 578 26.30 -1.06 -1.93
CA ALA A 578 26.91 -0.08 -2.84
C ALA A 578 26.17 1.26 -2.73
N ILE A 579 26.94 2.32 -2.48
CA ILE A 579 26.48 3.70 -2.46
C ILE A 579 26.97 4.39 -3.74
N ILE A 580 26.02 4.95 -4.50
CA ILE A 580 26.27 5.54 -5.82
C ILE A 580 25.69 6.96 -5.82
N PRO A 581 26.45 7.99 -5.43
CA PRO A 581 25.90 9.34 -5.25
C PRO A 581 25.23 9.92 -6.51
N ASN A 582 25.74 9.60 -7.70
CA ASN A 582 25.17 10.05 -8.97
C ASN A 582 24.05 9.15 -9.50
N GLY A 583 23.76 8.05 -8.81
CA GLY A 583 22.81 7.03 -9.25
C GLY A 583 23.34 6.16 -10.41
N VAL A 584 22.79 4.98 -10.53
CA VAL A 584 22.96 4.07 -11.67
C VAL A 584 21.60 3.81 -12.29
N ASP A 585 21.50 3.86 -13.61
CA ASP A 585 20.28 3.53 -14.32
C ASP A 585 19.91 2.06 -14.06
N TRP A 586 18.79 1.87 -13.35
CA TRP A 586 18.28 0.53 -13.01
C TRP A 586 17.36 -0.02 -14.09
N GLY A 587 16.86 0.87 -14.96
CA GLY A 587 15.90 0.67 -16.02
C GLY A 587 14.70 1.62 -15.83
N ASN A 588 13.96 1.85 -16.90
CA ASN A 588 12.81 2.79 -16.93
C ASN A 588 13.12 4.24 -16.53
N GLY A 589 14.40 4.63 -16.45
CA GLY A 589 14.85 5.95 -16.04
C GLY A 589 15.09 6.12 -14.54
N ASP A 590 14.93 5.06 -13.75
CA ASP A 590 15.18 5.08 -12.30
C ASP A 590 16.69 5.14 -12.01
N LEU A 591 17.11 6.16 -11.26
CA LEU A 591 18.50 6.41 -10.87
C LEU A 591 18.77 5.92 -9.45
N VAL A 592 19.03 4.62 -9.30
CA VAL A 592 19.28 3.97 -8.01
C VAL A 592 20.60 4.43 -7.41
N ARG A 593 20.59 4.91 -6.17
CA ARG A 593 21.75 5.39 -5.40
C ARG A 593 22.19 4.44 -4.31
N PHE A 594 21.29 3.60 -3.82
CA PHE A 594 21.53 2.64 -2.75
C PHE A 594 21.22 1.23 -3.26
N VAL A 595 22.22 0.36 -3.25
CA VAL A 595 22.07 -1.03 -3.67
C VAL A 595 22.47 -1.96 -2.52
N PHE A 596 21.55 -2.80 -2.10
CA PHE A 596 21.73 -3.79 -1.05
C PHE A 596 21.59 -5.19 -1.66
N LEU A 597 22.70 -5.80 -2.03
CA LEU A 597 22.71 -7.15 -2.59
C LEU A 597 22.64 -8.18 -1.46
N PHE A 598 21.53 -8.89 -1.38
CA PHE A 598 21.28 -9.89 -0.34
C PHE A 598 21.91 -11.24 -0.70
N ALA A 599 22.69 -11.76 0.22
CA ALA A 599 23.22 -13.11 0.21
C ALA A 599 22.90 -13.75 1.57
N ILE A 600 21.75 -14.41 1.67
CA ILE A 600 21.19 -14.93 2.92
C ILE A 600 21.19 -16.45 2.90
N GLN A 601 21.54 -17.10 4.03
CA GLN A 601 21.42 -18.52 4.23
C GLN A 601 19.95 -18.91 4.43
N LYS A 602 19.60 -20.11 4.00
CA LYS A 602 18.22 -20.61 4.11
C LYS A 602 17.72 -20.67 5.56
N ASN A 603 18.61 -20.95 6.51
CA ASN A 603 18.23 -21.07 7.93
C ASN A 603 18.18 -19.73 8.68
N GLU A 604 18.61 -18.64 8.06
CA GLU A 604 18.68 -17.27 8.63
C GLU A 604 17.74 -16.33 7.88
N TYR A 605 16.70 -16.86 7.24
CA TYR A 605 15.78 -16.05 6.44
C TYR A 605 14.91 -15.11 7.30
N GLU A 606 14.72 -15.42 8.59
CA GLU A 606 14.00 -14.55 9.53
C GLU A 606 14.71 -13.20 9.72
N ASP A 607 16.05 -13.18 9.63
CA ASP A 607 16.83 -11.94 9.70
C ASP A 607 16.55 -11.00 8.51
N THR A 608 16.01 -11.52 7.40
CA THR A 608 15.66 -10.69 6.24
C THR A 608 14.49 -9.74 6.50
N GLU A 609 13.54 -10.11 7.35
CA GLU A 609 12.40 -9.29 7.69
C GLU A 609 12.85 -8.02 8.44
N GLU A 610 13.77 -8.16 9.38
CA GLU A 610 14.37 -7.03 10.10
C GLU A 610 15.17 -6.11 9.14
N ILE A 611 15.90 -6.70 8.16
CA ILE A 611 16.64 -5.90 7.17
C ILE A 611 15.68 -5.14 6.27
N TYR A 612 14.61 -5.77 5.79
CA TYR A 612 13.59 -5.07 4.99
C TYR A 612 12.97 -3.92 5.79
N SER A 613 12.62 -4.13 7.06
CA SER A 613 12.09 -3.08 7.94
C SER A 613 13.08 -1.92 8.09
N LEU A 614 14.36 -2.20 8.31
CA LEU A 614 15.41 -1.19 8.39
C LEU A 614 15.56 -0.40 7.09
N LEU A 615 15.47 -1.07 5.93
CA LEU A 615 15.57 -0.40 4.64
C LEU A 615 14.31 0.42 4.31
N LEU A 616 13.13 0.01 4.77
CA LEU A 616 11.91 0.80 4.68
C LEU A 616 12.01 2.06 5.54
N GLU A 617 12.55 1.96 6.77
CA GLU A 617 12.79 3.12 7.61
C GLU A 617 13.81 4.08 6.96
N LEU A 618 14.87 3.56 6.34
CA LEU A 618 15.78 4.37 5.53
C LEU A 618 15.03 5.13 4.42
N MET A 619 14.01 4.53 3.82
CA MET A 619 13.23 5.19 2.77
C MET A 619 12.46 6.41 3.26
N ASP A 620 12.01 6.41 4.50
CA ASP A 620 11.24 7.51 5.08
C ASP A 620 12.12 8.59 5.76
N ARG A 621 13.46 8.36 5.86
CA ARG A 621 14.42 9.24 6.53
C ARG A 621 15.38 9.92 5.54
N GLU A 622 14.88 10.95 4.85
CA GLU A 622 15.68 11.72 3.87
C GLU A 622 16.94 12.35 4.50
N ASP A 623 16.88 12.76 5.77
CA ASP A 623 18.02 13.27 6.53
C ASP A 623 19.16 12.23 6.64
N VAL A 624 18.83 10.98 6.90
CA VAL A 624 19.80 9.87 6.99
C VAL A 624 20.36 9.53 5.61
N GLN A 625 19.50 9.49 4.58
CA GLN A 625 19.94 9.26 3.18
C GLN A 625 20.98 10.31 2.74
N GLN A 626 20.68 11.60 2.97
CA GLN A 626 21.61 12.68 2.61
C GLN A 626 22.92 12.61 3.41
N ALA A 627 22.84 12.25 4.69
CA ALA A 627 24.04 12.05 5.50
C ALA A 627 24.95 10.94 4.95
N ILE A 628 24.36 9.80 4.54
CA ILE A 628 25.10 8.69 3.93
C ILE A 628 25.74 9.11 2.60
N LEU A 629 25.01 9.85 1.75
CA LEU A 629 25.52 10.30 0.45
C LEU A 629 26.64 11.33 0.54
N GLN A 630 26.65 12.15 1.62
CA GLN A 630 27.68 13.19 1.83
C GLN A 630 29.06 12.60 2.16
N LYS A 631 29.08 11.48 2.87
CA LYS A 631 30.34 10.86 3.33
C LYS A 631 30.27 9.34 3.16
N SER A 632 30.94 8.86 2.16
CA SER A 632 30.83 7.50 1.65
C SER A 632 31.92 6.58 2.22
N ASP A 633 32.02 6.50 3.55
CA ASP A 633 32.81 5.47 4.23
C ASP A 633 31.92 4.51 5.02
N TYR A 634 32.39 3.27 5.18
CA TYR A 634 31.64 2.20 5.84
C TYR A 634 31.23 2.55 7.29
N HIS A 635 32.14 3.13 8.07
CA HIS A 635 31.86 3.43 9.48
C HIS A 635 30.80 4.52 9.61
N HIS A 636 30.84 5.51 8.71
CA HIS A 636 29.81 6.54 8.66
C HIS A 636 28.45 5.96 8.23
N PHE A 637 28.43 5.15 7.16
CA PHE A 637 27.23 4.41 6.74
C PHE A 637 26.62 3.64 7.90
N LEU A 638 27.42 2.79 8.58
CA LEU A 638 26.94 1.97 9.69
C LEU A 638 26.43 2.82 10.87
N SER A 639 27.08 3.96 11.14
CA SER A 639 26.63 4.91 12.18
C SER A 639 25.30 5.56 11.82
N CYS A 640 25.07 5.86 10.54
CA CYS A 640 23.80 6.41 10.07
C CYS A 640 22.68 5.35 10.13
N MET A 641 22.95 4.11 9.68
CA MET A 641 21.99 3.00 9.77
C MET A 641 21.56 2.68 11.21
N LYS A 642 22.44 2.86 12.19
CA LYS A 642 22.11 2.69 13.63
C LYS A 642 21.28 3.83 14.22
N GLN A 643 20.96 4.87 13.47
CA GLN A 643 20.08 5.97 13.89
C GLN A 643 18.64 5.76 13.40
N LEU A 644 18.43 4.74 12.57
CA LEU A 644 17.13 4.23 12.19
C LEU A 644 16.59 3.31 13.29
#